data_ccf635865d17ff9dbe5dc444fbd0400b
#
_entry.id   ccf635865d17ff9dbe5dc444fbd0400b
#
_cell.length_a   1.000
_cell.length_b   1.000
_cell.length_c   1.000
_cell.angle_alpha   90.00
_cell.angle_beta   90.00
_cell.angle_gamma   90.00
#
_symmetry.space_group_name_H-M   'P 1'
#
loop_
_entity.id
_entity.type
_entity.pdbx_description
1 polymer ?
#
loop_
_entity_poly.entity_id
_entity_poly.type
_entity_poly.pdbx_seq_one_letter_code
_entity_poly.pdbx_strand_id
1 'polypeptide(L)'
;MSWEVRTMQSKTSYFNATLFRKNLTRFWPLWGLASFVGALFPLAVLLDMVHRGWNVLSAPDFTGMYYDAVSAVPVINLVYAALCAMAVWSYLYNARSVGLMHTLPIRREGLFLTNFLSGLSMTLIPYAVTGVLCVVVSLCGGAFDAKGLAVTVLAVLGESFFYFSSATFVAFITGNAFTMPPLYALLHFLAVLLDWLISSFAQGFIFGFSTYYTGVVEWLSPTVYLVNNVRCARQYVEVQQTFPDGTPYTSRLLTSADLESFWLIGVYALVGLALAALALILYRRRRSETAGDVVAVGWLRPVFRYGVAGLCALLGGQFLYSLFWYGFQQGEYYDTLPMVVCLLAAGAIGYYGASMLLAKAFKVFRGSWKGLGIVLAGCALVCCVLHFDLLGVADRVPEASQIQTLEIRIADNTYTLTPEKDADLLEQVRALHQTVVADESYVREMEARRSSTWSEDETPNTAYTGLNLTYTLKSGTRIDRWYSLLITRDRLAQPETYDYLLDQFVNSDTVKARRLHLDDDFWTVSGGSLYIDTRGEGYELGSREGDAILKAVGRDLTAGNWGDYDWFSGDSGSSYAMDLGLDFESADKERYDWISVHVTPAMTETVDCLERLGLVTRADLVTYRQLYPEDYGADGSSIWQEVPHTGENAVVYTADTTSAMVSPA
;
A
#
# COMPACT_ATOMS: atom_id res chain seq x y z
N MET A 1 -19.56 78.59 20.14
CA MET A 1 -18.35 77.84 19.75
C MET A 1 -18.71 76.38 19.78
N SER A 2 -19.32 75.90 18.69
CA SER A 2 -19.76 74.50 18.52
C SER A 2 -18.62 73.70 17.97
N TRP A 3 -18.12 72.78 18.77
CA TRP A 3 -17.17 71.79 18.32
C TRP A 3 -17.95 70.68 17.60
N GLU A 4 -17.88 70.69 16.26
CA GLU A 4 -18.27 69.56 15.45
C GLU A 4 -17.30 68.40 15.72
N VAL A 5 -17.74 67.44 16.48
CA VAL A 5 -17.09 66.12 16.56
C VAL A 5 -17.33 65.45 15.21
N ARG A 6 -16.40 65.63 14.27
CA ARG A 6 -16.30 64.76 13.08
C ARG A 6 -16.04 63.35 13.54
N THR A 7 -17.10 62.57 13.61
CA THR A 7 -16.98 61.09 13.69
C THR A 7 -16.21 60.62 12.46
N MET A 8 -14.91 60.45 12.63
CA MET A 8 -14.11 59.68 11.67
C MET A 8 -14.67 58.26 11.61
N GLN A 9 -15.63 58.01 10.68
CA GLN A 9 -15.93 56.65 10.26
C GLN A 9 -14.64 56.09 9.62
N SER A 10 -13.82 55.43 10.42
CA SER A 10 -12.71 54.68 9.91
C SER A 10 -13.24 53.64 8.91
N LYS A 11 -12.90 53.77 7.65
CA LYS A 11 -13.15 52.72 6.65
C LYS A 11 -12.40 51.51 7.17
N THR A 12 -13.07 50.65 7.94
CA THR A 12 -12.49 49.41 8.48
C THR A 12 -12.14 48.51 7.31
N SER A 13 -10.88 48.54 6.90
CA SER A 13 -10.38 47.65 5.84
C SER A 13 -10.56 46.18 6.20
N TYR A 14 -10.91 45.35 5.22
CA TYR A 14 -10.92 43.88 5.39
C TYR A 14 -9.53 43.28 5.51
N PHE A 15 -8.47 44.03 5.27
CA PHE A 15 -7.06 43.60 5.40
C PHE A 15 -6.26 44.59 6.24
N ASN A 16 -5.48 44.06 7.19
CA ASN A 16 -4.60 44.87 8.05
C ASN A 16 -3.13 44.53 7.81
N ALA A 17 -2.45 45.35 7.02
CA ALA A 17 -1.05 45.17 6.66
C ALA A 17 -0.09 45.10 7.84
N THR A 18 -0.38 45.88 8.93
CA THR A 18 0.46 45.88 10.14
C THR A 18 0.40 44.53 10.86
N LEU A 19 -0.80 43.97 11.02
CA LEU A 19 -1.00 42.63 11.63
C LEU A 19 -0.36 41.56 10.76
N PHE A 20 -0.53 41.63 9.44
CA PHE A 20 0.09 40.72 8.49
C PHE A 20 1.62 40.67 8.63
N ARG A 21 2.28 41.84 8.59
CA ARG A 21 3.72 41.94 8.77
C ARG A 21 4.16 41.41 10.14
N LYS A 22 3.43 41.76 11.20
CA LYS A 22 3.72 41.29 12.55
C LYS A 22 3.64 39.77 12.67
N ASN A 23 2.69 39.11 12.04
CA ASN A 23 2.61 37.65 12.01
C ASN A 23 3.82 37.04 11.30
N LEU A 24 4.19 37.54 10.10
CA LEU A 24 5.36 37.04 9.37
C LEU A 24 6.67 37.22 10.17
N THR A 25 6.87 38.39 10.78
CA THR A 25 8.09 38.64 11.57
C THR A 25 8.11 37.86 12.87
N ARG A 26 6.95 37.64 13.52
CA ARG A 26 6.88 36.87 14.76
C ARG A 26 7.21 35.39 14.54
N PHE A 27 6.73 34.82 13.44
CA PHE A 27 6.90 33.41 13.13
C PHE A 27 7.97 33.12 12.06
N TRP A 28 8.92 34.08 11.88
CA TRP A 28 10.00 33.90 10.91
C TRP A 28 10.84 32.63 11.10
N PRO A 29 11.07 32.11 12.34
CA PRO A 29 11.84 30.87 12.47
C PRO A 29 11.16 29.68 11.80
N LEU A 30 9.81 29.66 11.76
CA LEU A 30 9.05 28.57 11.14
C LEU A 30 9.24 28.54 9.62
N TRP A 31 8.97 29.67 8.93
CA TRP A 31 9.12 29.71 7.47
C TRP A 31 10.59 29.86 7.03
N GLY A 32 11.43 30.44 7.87
CA GLY A 32 12.87 30.55 7.61
C GLY A 32 13.56 29.18 7.66
N LEU A 33 13.28 28.37 8.69
CA LEU A 33 13.79 26.98 8.77
C LEU A 33 13.27 26.11 7.61
N ALA A 34 11.98 26.20 7.31
CA ALA A 34 11.41 25.46 6.18
C ALA A 34 12.04 25.89 4.83
N SER A 35 12.32 27.20 4.65
CA SER A 35 13.02 27.69 3.47
C SER A 35 14.46 27.18 3.39
N PHE A 36 15.15 27.11 4.52
CA PHE A 36 16.50 26.54 4.58
C PHE A 36 16.50 25.04 4.20
N VAL A 37 15.59 24.26 4.78
CA VAL A 37 15.45 22.83 4.45
C VAL A 37 15.07 22.65 2.97
N GLY A 38 14.11 23.42 2.45
CA GLY A 38 13.72 23.36 1.03
C GLY A 38 14.87 23.73 0.08
N ALA A 39 15.76 24.66 0.48
CA ALA A 39 16.93 25.04 -0.32
C ALA A 39 17.99 23.94 -0.44
N LEU A 40 17.96 22.93 0.42
CA LEU A 40 18.89 21.79 0.32
C LEU A 40 18.65 20.96 -0.94
N PHE A 41 17.39 20.89 -1.43
CA PHE A 41 17.07 20.17 -2.65
C PHE A 41 17.77 20.75 -3.90
N PRO A 42 17.57 22.02 -4.29
CA PRO A 42 18.30 22.58 -5.43
C PRO A 42 19.80 22.63 -5.21
N LEU A 43 20.28 22.72 -3.98
CA LEU A 43 21.71 22.63 -3.66
C LEU A 43 22.26 21.22 -3.96
N ALA A 44 21.53 20.17 -3.61
CA ALA A 44 21.93 18.80 -3.93
C ALA A 44 22.01 18.57 -5.45
N VAL A 45 21.01 19.06 -6.20
CA VAL A 45 21.02 19.00 -7.68
C VAL A 45 22.21 19.76 -8.25
N LEU A 46 22.52 20.95 -7.72
CA LEU A 46 23.68 21.73 -8.14
C LEU A 46 24.99 21.00 -7.90
N LEU A 47 25.15 20.37 -6.73
CA LEU A 47 26.35 19.61 -6.39
C LEU A 47 26.50 18.36 -7.29
N ASP A 48 25.42 17.70 -7.61
CA ASP A 48 25.41 16.58 -8.56
C ASP A 48 25.86 17.03 -9.96
N MET A 49 25.35 18.17 -10.46
CA MET A 49 25.76 18.74 -11.73
C MET A 49 27.25 19.16 -11.75
N VAL A 50 27.76 19.70 -10.64
CA VAL A 50 29.20 20.04 -10.53
C VAL A 50 30.06 18.78 -10.54
N HIS A 51 29.59 17.70 -9.91
CA HIS A 51 30.32 16.44 -9.83
C HIS A 51 30.33 15.68 -11.17
N ARG A 52 29.19 15.58 -11.86
CA ARG A 52 29.03 14.81 -13.11
C ARG A 52 29.30 15.63 -14.38
N GLY A 53 29.29 16.95 -14.31
CA GLY A 53 29.41 17.88 -15.44
C GLY A 53 28.13 18.67 -15.68
N TRP A 54 28.29 19.92 -16.19
CA TRP A 54 27.20 20.90 -16.29
C TRP A 54 26.07 20.55 -17.28
N ASN A 55 26.30 19.69 -18.25
CA ASN A 55 25.35 19.38 -19.34
C ASN A 55 24.80 17.94 -19.26
N VAL A 56 24.83 17.34 -18.07
CA VAL A 56 24.37 15.93 -17.89
C VAL A 56 22.85 15.84 -17.82
N LEU A 57 22.17 16.86 -17.32
CA LEU A 57 20.71 16.87 -17.17
C LEU A 57 20.06 17.61 -18.33
N SER A 58 19.03 16.98 -18.91
CA SER A 58 18.18 17.55 -19.96
C SER A 58 16.98 18.33 -19.38
N ALA A 59 16.25 19.05 -20.21
CA ALA A 59 15.03 19.74 -19.77
C ALA A 59 13.95 18.76 -19.23
N PRO A 60 13.69 17.58 -19.82
CA PRO A 60 12.82 16.57 -19.24
C PRO A 60 13.29 16.06 -17.87
N ASP A 61 14.60 15.95 -17.62
CA ASP A 61 15.11 15.53 -16.29
C ASP A 61 14.74 16.53 -15.20
N PHE A 62 14.92 17.84 -15.47
CA PHE A 62 14.50 18.88 -14.52
C PHE A 62 12.98 18.88 -14.32
N THR A 63 12.20 18.70 -15.40
CA THR A 63 10.74 18.61 -15.30
C THR A 63 10.32 17.42 -14.43
N GLY A 64 10.95 16.25 -14.65
CA GLY A 64 10.74 15.08 -13.81
C GLY A 64 11.04 15.34 -12.33
N MET A 65 12.17 15.99 -12.03
CA MET A 65 12.53 16.37 -10.65
C MET A 65 11.51 17.35 -10.03
N TYR A 66 10.98 18.30 -10.80
CA TYR A 66 9.93 19.19 -10.32
C TYR A 66 8.64 18.45 -9.98
N TYR A 67 8.24 17.49 -10.81
CA TYR A 67 7.02 16.70 -10.60
C TYR A 67 7.18 15.70 -9.46
N ASP A 68 8.36 15.11 -9.27
CA ASP A 68 8.65 14.31 -8.08
C ASP A 68 8.55 15.16 -6.80
N ALA A 69 9.06 16.39 -6.85
CA ALA A 69 8.91 17.31 -5.73
C ALA A 69 7.43 17.60 -5.43
N VAL A 70 6.57 17.78 -6.46
CA VAL A 70 5.11 17.93 -6.29
C VAL A 70 4.50 16.72 -5.61
N SER A 71 4.88 15.51 -5.99
CA SER A 71 4.37 14.27 -5.37
C SER A 71 4.69 14.17 -3.87
N ALA A 72 5.76 14.84 -3.40
CA ALA A 72 6.14 14.91 -1.99
C ALA A 72 5.40 16.01 -1.20
N VAL A 73 4.85 17.04 -1.88
CA VAL A 73 4.22 18.21 -1.24
C VAL A 73 3.04 17.84 -0.33
N PRO A 74 2.15 16.86 -0.63
CA PRO A 74 1.08 16.45 0.27
C PRO A 74 1.58 16.04 1.65
N VAL A 75 2.65 15.24 1.72
CA VAL A 75 3.23 14.77 2.99
C VAL A 75 3.89 15.92 3.76
N ILE A 76 4.62 16.78 3.06
CA ILE A 76 5.28 17.96 3.66
C ILE A 76 4.21 18.90 4.19
N ASN A 77 3.20 19.24 3.40
CA ASN A 77 2.15 20.18 3.79
C ASN A 77 1.23 19.62 4.88
N LEU A 78 1.06 18.29 4.99
CA LEU A 78 0.32 17.69 6.09
C LEU A 78 0.85 18.17 7.45
N VAL A 79 2.16 18.23 7.60
CA VAL A 79 2.80 18.70 8.85
C VAL A 79 2.99 20.22 8.85
N TYR A 80 3.55 20.76 7.78
CA TYR A 80 3.97 22.15 7.74
C TYR A 80 2.80 23.13 7.73
N ALA A 81 1.74 22.88 6.95
CA ALA A 81 0.56 23.74 6.95
C ALA A 81 -0.17 23.70 8.31
N ALA A 82 -0.20 22.55 8.98
CA ALA A 82 -0.74 22.44 10.34
C ALA A 82 0.05 23.30 11.33
N LEU A 83 1.38 23.27 11.28
CA LEU A 83 2.24 24.12 12.12
C LEU A 83 2.01 25.62 11.85
N CYS A 84 1.90 26.01 10.57
CA CYS A 84 1.56 27.39 10.20
C CYS A 84 0.17 27.81 10.72
N ALA A 85 -0.83 26.95 10.59
CA ALA A 85 -2.17 27.20 11.12
C ALA A 85 -2.16 27.30 12.66
N MET A 86 -1.47 26.38 13.35
CA MET A 86 -1.33 26.43 14.80
C MET A 86 -0.65 27.73 15.27
N ALA A 87 0.37 28.18 14.55
CA ALA A 87 1.09 29.41 14.88
C ALA A 87 0.15 30.63 14.78
N VAL A 88 -0.51 30.79 13.64
CA VAL A 88 -1.38 31.96 13.37
C VAL A 88 -2.64 31.94 14.23
N TRP A 89 -3.27 30.80 14.44
CA TRP A 89 -4.50 30.64 15.22
C TRP A 89 -4.26 30.34 16.70
N SER A 90 -3.00 30.35 17.18
CA SER A 90 -2.62 30.08 18.59
C SER A 90 -3.39 30.89 19.61
N TYR A 91 -3.75 32.12 19.26
CA TYR A 91 -4.53 32.99 20.15
C TYR A 91 -5.93 32.44 20.47
N LEU A 92 -6.51 31.57 19.62
CA LEU A 92 -7.84 30.99 19.83
C LEU A 92 -7.90 29.98 21.00
N TYR A 93 -6.75 29.47 21.42
CA TYR A 93 -6.66 28.44 22.44
C TYR A 93 -6.51 28.97 23.87
N ASN A 94 -6.30 30.30 24.01
CA ASN A 94 -6.17 30.94 25.32
C ASN A 94 -7.19 32.08 25.46
N ALA A 95 -8.04 32.01 26.50
CA ALA A 95 -9.12 32.98 26.73
C ALA A 95 -8.64 34.44 26.84
N ARG A 96 -7.46 34.65 27.46
CA ARG A 96 -6.87 36.00 27.57
C ARG A 96 -6.49 36.55 26.20
N SER A 97 -5.88 35.71 25.37
CA SER A 97 -5.43 36.10 24.02
C SER A 97 -6.61 36.34 23.08
N VAL A 98 -7.69 35.53 23.18
CA VAL A 98 -8.94 35.76 22.43
C VAL A 98 -9.56 37.10 22.79
N GLY A 99 -9.65 37.41 24.10
CA GLY A 99 -10.17 38.70 24.57
C GLY A 99 -9.37 39.88 24.00
N LEU A 100 -8.02 39.81 24.10
CA LEU A 100 -7.14 40.84 23.55
C LEU A 100 -7.30 41.05 22.05
N MET A 101 -7.39 39.94 21.26
CA MET A 101 -7.53 40.05 19.81
C MET A 101 -8.91 40.59 19.38
N HIS A 102 -9.96 40.34 20.16
CA HIS A 102 -11.30 40.86 19.87
C HIS A 102 -11.52 42.31 20.34
N THR A 103 -10.64 42.89 21.17
CA THR A 103 -10.67 44.33 21.53
C THR A 103 -10.01 45.21 20.47
N LEU A 104 -9.30 44.63 19.50
CA LEU A 104 -8.72 45.39 18.38
C LEU A 104 -9.84 46.03 17.53
N PRO A 105 -9.68 47.27 17.04
CA PRO A 105 -10.69 47.95 16.20
C PRO A 105 -10.66 47.41 14.75
N ILE A 106 -10.80 46.08 14.62
CA ILE A 106 -10.78 45.35 13.34
C ILE A 106 -12.03 44.50 13.29
N ARG A 107 -12.71 44.46 12.12
CA ARG A 107 -13.86 43.56 11.92
C ARG A 107 -13.39 42.11 12.03
N ARG A 108 -14.26 41.22 12.55
CA ARG A 108 -13.94 39.79 12.68
C ARG A 108 -13.51 39.17 11.34
N GLU A 109 -14.19 39.49 10.24
CA GLU A 109 -13.82 39.04 8.89
C GLU A 109 -12.45 39.54 8.46
N GLY A 110 -12.13 40.81 8.77
CA GLY A 110 -10.82 41.38 8.47
C GLY A 110 -9.70 40.75 9.29
N LEU A 111 -9.97 40.41 10.55
CA LEU A 111 -9.03 39.66 11.39
C LEU A 111 -8.81 38.23 10.87
N PHE A 112 -9.90 37.53 10.47
CA PHE A 112 -9.80 36.22 9.85
C PHE A 112 -8.98 36.28 8.58
N LEU A 113 -9.35 37.14 7.62
CA LEU A 113 -8.70 37.23 6.32
C LEU A 113 -7.22 37.58 6.45
N THR A 114 -6.86 38.55 7.34
CA THR A 114 -5.47 38.94 7.56
C THR A 114 -4.65 37.77 8.13
N ASN A 115 -5.17 37.07 9.13
CA ASN A 115 -4.48 35.92 9.71
C ASN A 115 -4.41 34.73 8.73
N PHE A 116 -5.47 34.46 7.97
CA PHE A 116 -5.50 33.44 6.95
C PHE A 116 -4.44 33.67 5.87
N LEU A 117 -4.39 34.90 5.33
CA LEU A 117 -3.38 35.27 4.34
C LEU A 117 -1.97 35.25 4.92
N SER A 118 -1.77 35.63 6.19
CA SER A 118 -0.47 35.53 6.85
C SER A 118 0.01 34.08 6.92
N GLY A 119 -0.85 33.16 7.36
CA GLY A 119 -0.52 31.75 7.47
C GLY A 119 -0.28 31.09 6.11
N LEU A 120 -1.14 31.37 5.13
CA LEU A 120 -0.95 30.89 3.77
C LEU A 120 0.36 31.41 3.16
N SER A 121 0.70 32.69 3.38
CA SER A 121 2.00 33.24 2.93
C SER A 121 3.17 32.54 3.59
N MET A 122 3.09 32.23 4.90
CA MET A 122 4.12 31.44 5.59
C MET A 122 4.28 30.04 5.01
N THR A 123 3.17 29.42 4.59
CA THR A 123 3.20 28.09 3.94
C THR A 123 3.86 28.18 2.56
N LEU A 124 3.62 29.24 1.79
CA LEU A 124 4.10 29.38 0.42
C LEU A 124 5.53 29.92 0.29
N ILE A 125 6.01 30.71 1.24
CA ILE A 125 7.37 31.33 1.18
C ILE A 125 8.48 30.30 0.98
N PRO A 126 8.54 29.17 1.69
CA PRO A 126 9.58 28.15 1.48
C PRO A 126 9.57 27.60 0.06
N TYR A 127 8.41 27.32 -0.50
CA TYR A 127 8.27 26.83 -1.87
C TYR A 127 8.69 27.88 -2.90
N ALA A 128 8.37 29.14 -2.66
CA ALA A 128 8.82 30.24 -3.52
C ALA A 128 10.35 30.38 -3.52
N VAL A 129 10.99 30.27 -2.34
CA VAL A 129 12.46 30.30 -2.22
C VAL A 129 13.08 29.12 -2.93
N THR A 130 12.58 27.90 -2.67
CA THR A 130 13.07 26.68 -3.32
C THR A 130 12.87 26.75 -4.83
N GLY A 131 11.69 27.19 -5.29
CA GLY A 131 11.39 27.33 -6.72
C GLY A 131 12.31 28.32 -7.45
N VAL A 132 12.61 29.47 -6.83
CA VAL A 132 13.58 30.43 -7.41
C VAL A 132 14.97 29.80 -7.51
N LEU A 133 15.42 29.08 -6.50
CA LEU A 133 16.71 28.37 -6.55
C LEU A 133 16.73 27.27 -7.60
N CYS A 134 15.65 26.49 -7.75
CA CYS A 134 15.52 25.49 -8.80
C CYS A 134 15.59 26.12 -10.22
N VAL A 135 14.94 27.26 -10.41
CA VAL A 135 15.05 28.02 -11.68
C VAL A 135 16.48 28.44 -11.96
N VAL A 136 17.19 28.98 -10.95
CA VAL A 136 18.60 29.37 -11.11
C VAL A 136 19.45 28.15 -11.49
N VAL A 137 19.29 27.02 -10.82
CA VAL A 137 20.06 25.78 -11.10
C VAL A 137 19.77 25.26 -12.51
N SER A 138 18.49 25.21 -12.94
CA SER A 138 18.13 24.75 -14.29
C SER A 138 18.62 25.66 -15.40
N LEU A 139 18.64 26.99 -15.17
CA LEU A 139 19.24 27.95 -16.10
C LEU A 139 20.75 27.80 -16.21
N CYS A 140 21.44 27.57 -15.09
CA CYS A 140 22.87 27.29 -15.09
C CYS A 140 23.21 25.99 -15.84
N GLY A 141 22.33 24.99 -15.79
CA GLY A 141 22.45 23.72 -16.53
C GLY A 141 22.02 23.82 -18.00
N GLY A 142 21.53 24.96 -18.45
CA GLY A 142 21.06 25.14 -19.85
C GLY A 142 19.80 24.34 -20.20
N ALA A 143 19.04 23.86 -19.21
CA ALA A 143 17.94 22.90 -19.37
C ALA A 143 16.63 23.39 -18.71
N PHE A 144 16.26 24.64 -18.92
CA PHE A 144 15.06 25.24 -18.32
C PHE A 144 13.78 24.88 -19.08
N ASP A 145 12.76 24.34 -18.35
CA ASP A 145 11.40 24.14 -18.87
C ASP A 145 10.39 25.06 -18.16
N ALA A 146 9.88 26.05 -18.90
CA ALA A 146 8.88 26.99 -18.41
C ALA A 146 7.50 26.34 -18.17
N LYS A 147 7.11 25.34 -19.00
CA LYS A 147 5.83 24.63 -18.86
C LYS A 147 5.83 23.79 -17.59
N GLY A 148 6.87 22.99 -17.40
CA GLY A 148 7.02 22.15 -16.19
C GLY A 148 7.04 22.99 -14.91
N LEU A 149 7.75 24.12 -14.92
CA LEU A 149 7.75 25.05 -13.78
C LEU A 149 6.36 25.63 -13.51
N ALA A 150 5.62 26.08 -14.54
CA ALA A 150 4.29 26.63 -14.37
C ALA A 150 3.31 25.62 -13.76
N VAL A 151 3.32 24.37 -14.23
CA VAL A 151 2.52 23.28 -13.68
C VAL A 151 2.89 23.03 -12.21
N THR A 152 4.18 22.96 -11.89
CA THR A 152 4.68 22.79 -10.51
C THR A 152 4.21 23.91 -9.60
N VAL A 153 4.31 25.17 -10.02
CA VAL A 153 3.86 26.32 -9.22
C VAL A 153 2.36 26.24 -8.96
N LEU A 154 1.55 25.93 -9.98
CA LEU A 154 0.09 25.80 -9.82
C LEU A 154 -0.26 24.63 -8.89
N ALA A 155 0.45 23.49 -9.01
CA ALA A 155 0.27 22.33 -8.13
C ALA A 155 0.55 22.69 -6.66
N VAL A 156 1.72 23.25 -6.39
CA VAL A 156 2.14 23.65 -5.03
C VAL A 156 1.20 24.68 -4.43
N LEU A 157 0.71 25.64 -5.21
CA LEU A 157 -0.27 26.63 -4.76
C LEU A 157 -1.61 25.96 -4.39
N GLY A 158 -2.12 25.06 -5.23
CA GLY A 158 -3.37 24.35 -4.99
C GLY A 158 -3.30 23.47 -3.73
N GLU A 159 -2.27 22.64 -3.62
CA GLU A 159 -2.06 21.77 -2.47
C GLU A 159 -1.84 22.56 -1.17
N SER A 160 -0.94 23.54 -1.18
CA SER A 160 -0.69 24.38 0.01
C SER A 160 -1.96 25.11 0.47
N PHE A 161 -2.77 25.58 -0.47
CA PHE A 161 -4.05 26.21 -0.16
C PHE A 161 -5.02 25.22 0.48
N PHE A 162 -5.13 24.00 -0.06
CA PHE A 162 -5.99 22.95 0.52
C PHE A 162 -5.56 22.57 1.93
N TYR A 163 -4.26 22.23 2.13
CA TYR A 163 -3.76 21.80 3.43
C TYR A 163 -3.85 22.89 4.49
N PHE A 164 -3.54 24.12 4.15
CA PHE A 164 -3.66 25.25 5.08
C PHE A 164 -5.13 25.57 5.42
N SER A 165 -6.03 25.48 4.44
CA SER A 165 -7.48 25.68 4.65
C SER A 165 -8.08 24.60 5.54
N SER A 166 -7.71 23.32 5.31
CA SER A 166 -8.16 22.20 6.15
C SER A 166 -7.63 22.30 7.58
N ALA A 167 -6.37 22.67 7.76
CA ALA A 167 -5.78 22.93 9.08
C ALA A 167 -6.46 24.11 9.78
N THR A 168 -6.76 25.18 9.07
CA THR A 168 -7.53 26.31 9.57
C THR A 168 -8.94 25.90 10.00
N PHE A 169 -9.65 25.11 9.20
CA PHE A 169 -10.98 24.58 9.53
C PHE A 169 -10.95 23.80 10.84
N VAL A 170 -9.99 22.87 11.00
CA VAL A 170 -9.83 22.11 12.24
C VAL A 170 -9.49 23.02 13.44
N ALA A 171 -8.67 24.06 13.26
CA ALA A 171 -8.37 25.02 14.31
C ALA A 171 -9.62 25.73 14.86
N PHE A 172 -10.66 25.89 14.04
CA PHE A 172 -11.95 26.47 14.49
C PHE A 172 -12.92 25.45 15.09
N ILE A 173 -12.79 24.18 14.76
CA ILE A 173 -13.55 23.10 15.40
C ILE A 173 -13.03 22.85 16.82
N THR A 174 -11.72 23.03 17.05
CA THR A 174 -11.06 22.81 18.34
C THR A 174 -10.91 24.09 19.13
N GLY A 175 -10.84 23.96 20.45
CA GLY A 175 -10.49 25.07 21.37
C GLY A 175 -9.16 24.87 22.06
N ASN A 176 -8.45 23.77 21.76
CA ASN A 176 -7.19 23.39 22.43
C ASN A 176 -6.12 23.06 21.38
N ALA A 177 -4.90 23.58 21.60
CA ALA A 177 -3.77 23.38 20.72
C ALA A 177 -3.37 21.90 20.59
N PHE A 178 -3.47 21.11 21.67
CA PHE A 178 -3.09 19.69 21.67
C PHE A 178 -4.08 18.78 20.94
N THR A 179 -5.33 19.20 20.79
CA THR A 179 -6.37 18.43 20.09
C THR A 179 -6.43 18.73 18.59
N MET A 180 -5.83 19.83 18.16
CA MET A 180 -5.82 20.25 16.75
C MET A 180 -5.05 19.23 15.87
N PRO A 181 -3.81 18.81 16.16
CA PRO A 181 -3.07 17.88 15.31
C PRO A 181 -3.76 16.52 15.12
N PRO A 182 -4.22 15.80 16.16
CA PRO A 182 -4.89 14.52 15.96
C PRO A 182 -6.21 14.64 15.19
N LEU A 183 -7.00 15.70 15.41
CA LEU A 183 -8.22 15.90 14.62
C LEU A 183 -7.92 16.28 13.16
N TYR A 184 -6.83 16.97 12.93
CA TYR A 184 -6.36 17.27 11.59
C TYR A 184 -5.87 16.00 10.86
N ALA A 185 -5.06 15.18 11.53
CA ALA A 185 -4.65 13.89 11.00
C ALA A 185 -5.88 13.00 10.70
N LEU A 186 -6.84 12.96 11.61
CA LEU A 186 -8.08 12.22 11.41
C LEU A 186 -8.84 12.68 10.16
N LEU A 187 -8.91 13.99 9.89
CA LEU A 187 -9.54 14.52 8.67
C LEU A 187 -8.87 13.99 7.39
N HIS A 188 -7.55 13.79 7.43
CA HIS A 188 -6.77 13.39 6.26
C HIS A 188 -6.65 11.88 6.06
N PHE A 189 -6.87 11.06 7.11
CA PHE A 189 -6.65 9.60 7.08
C PHE A 189 -7.88 8.78 7.50
N LEU A 190 -8.97 9.42 7.95
CA LEU A 190 -10.09 8.72 8.60
C LEU A 190 -10.68 7.60 7.75
N ALA A 191 -10.91 7.85 6.45
CA ALA A 191 -11.57 6.87 5.60
C ALA A 191 -10.68 5.63 5.38
N VAL A 192 -9.40 5.83 5.06
CA VAL A 192 -8.43 4.73 4.91
C VAL A 192 -8.23 3.99 6.22
N LEU A 193 -8.14 4.73 7.34
CA LEU A 193 -8.03 4.10 8.66
C LEU A 193 -9.26 3.25 9.01
N LEU A 194 -10.47 3.74 8.72
CA LEU A 194 -11.69 2.98 8.96
C LEU A 194 -11.80 1.78 8.03
N ASP A 195 -11.48 1.93 6.75
CA ASP A 195 -11.47 0.84 5.79
C ASP A 195 -10.51 -0.27 6.24
N TRP A 196 -9.28 0.09 6.59
CA TRP A 196 -8.29 -0.86 7.11
C TRP A 196 -8.76 -1.52 8.42
N LEU A 197 -9.29 -0.76 9.38
CA LEU A 197 -9.76 -1.29 10.66
C LEU A 197 -10.95 -2.24 10.51
N ILE A 198 -11.91 -1.87 9.66
CA ILE A 198 -13.11 -2.69 9.42
C ILE A 198 -12.70 -3.97 8.67
N SER A 199 -11.86 -3.86 7.65
CA SER A 199 -11.38 -5.01 6.87
C SER A 199 -10.54 -5.95 7.72
N SER A 200 -9.58 -5.43 8.51
CA SER A 200 -8.78 -6.22 9.43
C SER A 200 -9.64 -6.91 10.52
N PHE A 201 -10.67 -6.22 11.02
CA PHE A 201 -11.59 -6.80 11.99
C PHE A 201 -12.49 -7.86 11.36
N ALA A 202 -13.00 -7.63 10.14
CA ALA A 202 -13.83 -8.57 9.42
C ALA A 202 -13.08 -9.84 9.05
N GLN A 203 -11.80 -9.74 8.66
CA GLN A 203 -10.95 -10.89 8.34
C GLN A 203 -10.88 -11.90 9.47
N GLY A 204 -10.82 -11.45 10.71
CA GLY A 204 -10.77 -12.34 11.87
C GLY A 204 -12.09 -13.07 12.18
N PHE A 205 -13.20 -12.75 11.50
CA PHE A 205 -14.49 -13.42 11.69
C PHE A 205 -15.00 -14.13 10.44
N ILE A 206 -14.89 -13.49 9.27
CA ILE A 206 -15.52 -13.93 8.03
C ILE A 206 -14.57 -14.86 7.27
N PHE A 207 -15.04 -16.07 6.95
CA PHE A 207 -14.28 -17.06 6.21
C PHE A 207 -13.84 -16.55 4.83
N GLY A 208 -12.57 -16.70 4.52
CA GLY A 208 -11.99 -16.31 3.24
C GLY A 208 -11.96 -14.81 2.96
N PHE A 209 -12.32 -13.95 3.92
CA PHE A 209 -12.25 -12.51 3.72
C PHE A 209 -10.80 -12.02 3.68
N SER A 210 -10.43 -11.32 2.60
CA SER A 210 -9.09 -10.77 2.45
C SER A 210 -9.05 -9.29 2.86
N THR A 211 -7.94 -8.89 3.49
CA THR A 211 -7.68 -7.49 3.89
C THR A 211 -7.13 -6.62 2.77
N TYR A 212 -7.16 -7.09 1.53
CA TYR A 212 -6.66 -6.27 0.43
C TYR A 212 -7.40 -4.95 0.37
N TYR A 213 -6.61 -3.87 0.38
CA TYR A 213 -7.09 -2.50 0.28
C TYR A 213 -7.74 -2.28 -1.08
N THR A 214 -9.05 -2.02 -1.08
CA THR A 214 -9.81 -1.87 -2.32
C THR A 214 -9.72 -0.47 -2.95
N GLY A 215 -9.23 0.51 -2.21
CA GLY A 215 -9.12 1.89 -2.69
C GLY A 215 -10.46 2.64 -2.89
N VAL A 216 -11.60 1.98 -2.67
CA VAL A 216 -12.94 2.55 -2.99
C VAL A 216 -13.23 3.86 -2.25
N VAL A 217 -12.76 3.99 -1.01
CA VAL A 217 -13.00 5.17 -0.17
C VAL A 217 -11.77 6.08 -0.02
N GLU A 218 -10.70 5.79 -0.76
CA GLU A 218 -9.43 6.50 -0.66
C GLU A 218 -9.55 8.00 -0.89
N TRP A 219 -10.44 8.42 -1.80
CA TRP A 219 -10.71 9.82 -2.10
C TRP A 219 -11.21 10.64 -0.90
N LEU A 220 -11.76 9.99 0.14
CA LEU A 220 -12.12 10.62 1.41
C LEU A 220 -10.92 10.79 2.36
N SER A 221 -9.75 10.27 2.00
CA SER A 221 -8.48 10.44 2.72
C SER A 221 -7.51 11.24 1.85
N PRO A 222 -7.62 12.58 1.83
CA PRO A 222 -6.99 13.43 0.82
C PRO A 222 -5.50 13.25 0.66
N THR A 223 -4.77 13.05 1.76
CA THR A 223 -3.31 12.88 1.71
C THR A 223 -2.92 11.58 1.00
N VAL A 224 -3.59 10.47 1.34
CA VAL A 224 -3.32 9.17 0.72
C VAL A 224 -3.67 9.21 -0.77
N TYR A 225 -4.84 9.77 -1.09
CA TYR A 225 -5.32 9.83 -2.46
C TYR A 225 -4.44 10.71 -3.37
N LEU A 226 -3.97 11.86 -2.86
CA LEU A 226 -3.04 12.70 -3.61
C LEU A 226 -1.69 12.00 -3.83
N VAL A 227 -1.11 11.40 -2.79
CA VAL A 227 0.17 10.69 -2.89
C VAL A 227 0.10 9.51 -3.87
N ASN A 228 -1.04 8.78 -3.88
CA ASN A 228 -1.19 7.62 -4.74
C ASN A 228 -1.48 7.95 -6.20
N ASN A 229 -2.13 9.09 -6.48
CA ASN A 229 -2.62 9.41 -7.82
C ASN A 229 -1.85 10.54 -8.52
N VAL A 230 -1.25 11.49 -7.77
CA VAL A 230 -0.47 12.58 -8.36
C VAL A 230 0.99 12.13 -8.45
N ARG A 231 1.39 11.66 -9.62
CA ARG A 231 2.71 11.07 -9.87
C ARG A 231 3.35 11.63 -11.11
N CYS A 232 4.68 11.57 -11.16
CA CYS A 232 5.45 11.90 -12.34
C CYS A 232 5.49 10.68 -13.27
N ALA A 233 4.83 10.79 -14.42
CA ALA A 233 4.96 9.82 -15.51
C ALA A 233 6.13 10.22 -16.40
N ARG A 234 7.05 9.27 -16.65
CA ARG A 234 8.26 9.46 -17.44
C ARG A 234 8.20 8.61 -18.69
N GLN A 235 8.54 9.18 -19.84
CA GLN A 235 8.66 8.45 -21.08
C GLN A 235 10.12 8.37 -21.49
N TYR A 236 10.58 7.15 -21.74
CA TYR A 236 11.95 6.88 -22.15
C TYR A 236 11.98 6.37 -23.58
N VAL A 237 13.04 6.73 -24.31
CA VAL A 237 13.37 6.13 -25.60
C VAL A 237 14.71 5.47 -25.50
N GLU A 238 14.80 4.25 -26.01
CA GLU A 238 16.06 3.53 -26.10
C GLU A 238 16.90 4.09 -27.25
N VAL A 239 18.12 4.49 -26.92
CA VAL A 239 19.09 5.02 -27.86
C VAL A 239 20.34 4.15 -27.82
N GLN A 240 20.74 3.64 -28.97
CA GLN A 240 22.03 2.94 -29.07
C GLN A 240 23.18 3.93 -28.98
N GLN A 241 24.02 3.78 -27.99
CA GLN A 241 25.25 4.54 -27.79
C GLN A 241 26.45 3.60 -27.93
N THR A 242 27.62 4.17 -28.05
CA THR A 242 28.85 3.38 -28.22
C THR A 242 29.83 3.79 -27.15
N PHE A 243 30.38 2.82 -26.41
CA PHE A 243 31.46 3.08 -25.48
C PHE A 243 32.73 3.60 -26.22
N PRO A 244 33.66 4.24 -25.52
CA PRO A 244 34.92 4.70 -26.12
C PRO A 244 35.76 3.59 -26.77
N ASP A 245 35.56 2.33 -26.39
CA ASP A 245 36.18 1.12 -26.95
C ASP A 245 35.48 0.60 -28.22
N GLY A 246 34.37 1.24 -28.64
CA GLY A 246 33.62 0.86 -29.83
C GLY A 246 32.47 -0.14 -29.57
N THR A 247 32.26 -0.62 -28.34
CA THR A 247 31.18 -1.55 -28.03
C THR A 247 29.82 -0.79 -27.97
N PRO A 248 28.77 -1.25 -28.70
CA PRO A 248 27.46 -0.64 -28.63
C PRO A 248 26.76 -1.02 -27.33
N TYR A 249 26.11 -0.03 -26.69
CA TYR A 249 25.21 -0.26 -25.57
C TYR A 249 23.91 0.51 -25.75
N THR A 250 22.83 -0.02 -25.20
CA THR A 250 21.52 0.65 -25.22
C THR A 250 21.38 1.49 -23.96
N SER A 251 21.18 2.79 -24.11
CA SER A 251 20.85 3.70 -23.00
C SER A 251 19.41 4.17 -23.08
N ARG A 252 18.76 4.38 -21.94
CA ARG A 252 17.42 4.96 -21.87
C ARG A 252 17.53 6.45 -21.67
N LEU A 253 17.05 7.23 -22.67
CA LEU A 253 17.00 8.69 -22.60
C LEU A 253 15.59 9.15 -22.25
N LEU A 254 15.46 9.95 -21.18
CA LEU A 254 14.17 10.57 -20.81
C LEU A 254 13.76 11.61 -21.88
N THR A 255 12.63 11.41 -22.49
CA THR A 255 12.11 12.29 -23.56
C THR A 255 11.05 13.26 -23.07
N SER A 256 10.18 12.82 -22.16
CA SER A 256 9.18 13.68 -21.54
C SER A 256 8.88 13.24 -20.11
N ALA A 257 8.45 14.21 -19.30
CA ALA A 257 7.88 13.98 -17.99
C ALA A 257 6.55 14.73 -17.93
N ASP A 258 5.50 14.07 -17.47
CA ASP A 258 4.17 14.63 -17.32
C ASP A 258 3.65 14.35 -15.89
N LEU A 259 2.85 15.29 -15.35
CA LEU A 259 2.23 15.13 -14.04
C LEU A 259 0.85 14.51 -14.20
N GLU A 260 0.72 13.24 -13.84
CA GLU A 260 -0.55 12.53 -13.89
C GLU A 260 -1.54 13.10 -12.86
N SER A 261 -2.80 13.02 -13.20
CA SER A 261 -3.93 13.42 -12.32
C SER A 261 -3.84 14.84 -11.75
N PHE A 262 -3.17 15.77 -12.43
CA PHE A 262 -3.05 17.18 -12.03
C PHE A 262 -4.41 17.83 -11.67
N TRP A 263 -5.50 17.42 -12.35
CA TRP A 263 -6.85 17.92 -12.12
C TRP A 263 -7.34 17.68 -10.68
N LEU A 264 -6.86 16.63 -10.00
CA LEU A 264 -7.20 16.33 -8.61
C LEU A 264 -6.78 17.45 -7.67
N ILE A 265 -5.62 18.07 -7.92
CA ILE A 265 -5.16 19.22 -7.15
C ILE A 265 -6.16 20.37 -7.23
N GLY A 266 -6.74 20.59 -8.41
CA GLY A 266 -7.81 21.58 -8.62
C GLY A 266 -9.06 21.24 -7.81
N VAL A 267 -9.49 19.98 -7.79
CA VAL A 267 -10.63 19.52 -6.98
C VAL A 267 -10.37 19.77 -5.50
N TYR A 268 -9.21 19.36 -4.97
CA TYR A 268 -8.90 19.58 -3.56
C TYR A 268 -8.71 21.06 -3.22
N ALA A 269 -8.21 21.89 -4.14
CA ALA A 269 -8.18 23.33 -3.95
C ALA A 269 -9.60 23.93 -3.80
N LEU A 270 -10.59 23.44 -4.56
CA LEU A 270 -12.01 23.81 -4.39
C LEU A 270 -12.56 23.33 -3.05
N VAL A 271 -12.23 22.11 -2.62
CA VAL A 271 -12.59 21.63 -1.27
C VAL A 271 -11.95 22.52 -0.20
N GLY A 272 -10.67 22.90 -0.39
CA GLY A 272 -9.98 23.86 0.48
C GLY A 272 -10.69 25.20 0.58
N LEU A 273 -11.22 25.73 -0.52
CA LEU A 273 -12.04 26.96 -0.54
C LEU A 273 -13.33 26.79 0.27
N ALA A 274 -14.01 25.67 0.12
CA ALA A 274 -15.20 25.37 0.90
C ALA A 274 -14.88 25.27 2.40
N LEU A 275 -13.78 24.61 2.78
CA LEU A 275 -13.32 24.50 4.17
C LEU A 275 -12.93 25.86 4.74
N ALA A 276 -12.27 26.72 3.98
CA ALA A 276 -11.95 28.09 4.40
C ALA A 276 -13.21 28.94 4.63
N ALA A 277 -14.23 28.81 3.76
CA ALA A 277 -15.53 29.46 3.93
C ALA A 277 -16.26 28.96 5.18
N LEU A 278 -16.26 27.63 5.41
CA LEU A 278 -16.82 27.04 6.62
C LEU A 278 -16.07 27.52 7.88
N ALA A 279 -14.75 27.59 7.82
CA ALA A 279 -13.93 28.12 8.91
C ALA A 279 -14.29 29.57 9.24
N LEU A 280 -14.53 30.43 8.22
CA LEU A 280 -14.99 31.81 8.42
C LEU A 280 -16.39 31.86 9.08
N ILE A 281 -17.32 30.99 8.66
CA ILE A 281 -18.66 30.88 9.26
C ILE A 281 -18.55 30.46 10.73
N LEU A 282 -17.74 29.45 11.02
CA LEU A 282 -17.48 29.00 12.38
C LEU A 282 -16.87 30.10 13.22
N TYR A 283 -15.87 30.84 12.68
CA TYR A 283 -15.25 31.97 13.37
C TYR A 283 -16.24 33.06 13.75
N ARG A 284 -17.15 33.42 12.85
CA ARG A 284 -18.22 34.40 13.14
C ARG A 284 -19.14 33.99 14.30
N ARG A 285 -19.43 32.68 14.40
CA ARG A 285 -20.33 32.10 15.41
C ARG A 285 -19.63 31.66 16.68
N ARG A 286 -18.31 31.61 16.69
CA ARG A 286 -17.52 31.14 17.84
C ARG A 286 -17.66 32.07 19.04
N ARG A 287 -17.93 31.45 20.18
CA ARG A 287 -17.94 32.14 21.50
C ARG A 287 -16.54 32.10 22.09
N SER A 288 -16.11 33.18 22.76
CA SER A 288 -14.80 33.27 23.42
C SER A 288 -14.60 32.23 24.54
N GLU A 289 -15.70 31.78 25.13
CA GLU A 289 -15.75 30.83 26.25
C GLU A 289 -15.29 29.42 25.84
N THR A 290 -15.28 29.09 24.54
CA THR A 290 -14.88 27.78 24.05
C THR A 290 -13.35 27.60 23.96
N ALA A 291 -12.56 28.63 24.35
CA ALA A 291 -11.12 28.49 24.44
C ALA A 291 -10.72 27.45 25.51
N GLY A 292 -9.88 26.50 25.12
CA GLY A 292 -9.48 25.36 25.96
C GLY A 292 -10.39 24.13 25.85
N ASP A 293 -11.54 24.17 25.12
CA ASP A 293 -12.38 23.00 24.89
C ASP A 293 -11.75 22.06 23.84
N VAL A 294 -11.87 20.75 24.05
CA VAL A 294 -11.42 19.76 23.06
C VAL A 294 -12.19 19.94 21.75
N VAL A 295 -13.53 20.09 21.86
CA VAL A 295 -14.42 20.38 20.72
C VAL A 295 -15.16 21.67 21.03
N ALA A 296 -14.88 22.72 20.26
CA ALA A 296 -15.48 24.06 20.43
C ALA A 296 -16.94 24.12 19.93
N VAL A 297 -17.33 23.22 19.03
CA VAL A 297 -18.63 23.19 18.36
C VAL A 297 -19.57 22.20 19.05
N GLY A 298 -20.69 22.68 19.61
CA GLY A 298 -21.56 21.88 20.50
C GLY A 298 -22.16 20.63 19.85
N TRP A 299 -22.64 20.71 18.59
CA TRP A 299 -23.25 19.56 17.90
C TRP A 299 -22.22 18.47 17.52
N LEU A 300 -20.94 18.82 17.47
CA LEU A 300 -19.87 17.88 17.16
C LEU A 300 -19.42 17.06 18.40
N ARG A 301 -19.78 17.47 19.62
CA ARG A 301 -19.41 16.78 20.87
C ARG A 301 -19.91 15.32 20.94
N PRO A 302 -21.18 14.99 20.58
CA PRO A 302 -21.62 13.61 20.50
C PRO A 302 -20.84 12.81 19.45
N VAL A 303 -20.61 13.36 18.26
CA VAL A 303 -19.85 12.72 17.18
C VAL A 303 -18.44 12.38 17.65
N PHE A 304 -17.76 13.32 18.30
CA PHE A 304 -16.45 13.08 18.89
C PHE A 304 -16.48 11.96 19.93
N ARG A 305 -17.46 11.98 20.86
CA ARG A 305 -17.57 10.99 21.93
C ARG A 305 -17.74 9.57 21.40
N TYR A 306 -18.72 9.37 20.53
CA TYR A 306 -19.03 8.06 19.96
C TYR A 306 -18.01 7.61 18.90
N GLY A 307 -17.47 8.56 18.12
CA GLY A 307 -16.40 8.29 17.16
C GLY A 307 -15.11 7.81 17.83
N VAL A 308 -14.69 8.50 18.89
CA VAL A 308 -13.52 8.06 19.68
C VAL A 308 -13.79 6.71 20.35
N ALA A 309 -14.99 6.49 20.88
CA ALA A 309 -15.34 5.20 21.48
C ALA A 309 -15.30 4.06 20.45
N GLY A 310 -15.82 4.27 19.24
CA GLY A 310 -15.79 3.28 18.15
C GLY A 310 -14.36 3.00 17.66
N LEU A 311 -13.56 4.05 17.44
CA LEU A 311 -12.15 3.89 17.06
C LEU A 311 -11.35 3.17 18.15
N CYS A 312 -11.55 3.52 19.40
CA CYS A 312 -10.91 2.83 20.53
C CYS A 312 -11.39 1.38 20.66
N ALA A 313 -12.68 1.09 20.39
CA ALA A 313 -13.18 -0.27 20.37
C ALA A 313 -12.46 -1.09 19.30
N LEU A 314 -12.44 -0.65 18.07
CA LEU A 314 -11.82 -1.39 16.97
C LEU A 314 -10.30 -1.50 17.12
N LEU A 315 -9.58 -0.39 17.27
CA LEU A 315 -8.12 -0.38 17.44
C LEU A 315 -7.69 -1.03 18.76
N GLY A 316 -8.27 -0.54 19.86
CA GLY A 316 -7.91 -1.01 21.20
C GLY A 316 -8.37 -2.43 21.46
N GLY A 317 -9.51 -2.85 20.90
CA GLY A 317 -10.01 -4.21 21.02
C GLY A 317 -9.08 -5.21 20.34
N GLN A 318 -8.68 -4.96 19.09
CA GLN A 318 -7.70 -5.79 18.37
C GLN A 318 -6.33 -5.79 19.08
N PHE A 319 -5.89 -4.62 19.56
CA PHE A 319 -4.63 -4.53 20.32
C PHE A 319 -4.68 -5.33 21.63
N LEU A 320 -5.75 -5.23 22.41
CA LEU A 320 -5.91 -6.01 23.64
C LEU A 320 -5.99 -7.51 23.37
N TYR A 321 -6.70 -7.90 22.30
CA TYR A 321 -6.76 -9.28 21.86
C TYR A 321 -5.38 -9.81 21.48
N SER A 322 -4.64 -9.08 20.66
CA SER A 322 -3.27 -9.41 20.28
C SER A 322 -2.33 -9.51 21.50
N LEU A 323 -2.49 -8.63 22.48
CA LEU A 323 -1.64 -8.62 23.67
C LEU A 323 -1.91 -9.80 24.60
N PHE A 324 -3.18 -10.20 24.79
CA PHE A 324 -3.58 -11.16 25.82
C PHE A 324 -3.99 -12.53 25.29
N TRP A 325 -4.45 -12.62 24.05
CA TRP A 325 -5.06 -13.82 23.48
C TRP A 325 -4.37 -14.39 22.26
N TYR A 326 -3.54 -13.62 21.56
CA TYR A 326 -2.87 -14.07 20.33
C TYR A 326 -2.12 -15.41 20.50
N GLY A 327 -1.46 -15.61 21.65
CA GLY A 327 -0.74 -16.86 21.96
C GLY A 327 -1.64 -18.08 22.22
N PHE A 328 -2.95 -17.89 22.36
CA PHE A 328 -3.94 -18.96 22.56
C PHE A 328 -4.85 -19.15 21.34
N GLN A 329 -4.77 -18.25 20.36
CA GLN A 329 -5.57 -18.31 19.14
C GLN A 329 -5.17 -19.54 18.32
N GLN A 330 -6.18 -20.31 17.88
CA GLN A 330 -5.99 -21.45 16.99
C GLN A 330 -6.45 -21.03 15.58
N GLY A 331 -5.52 -21.00 14.62
CA GLY A 331 -5.79 -20.55 13.26
C GLY A 331 -5.78 -19.02 13.10
N GLU A 332 -6.28 -18.55 11.97
CA GLU A 332 -6.28 -17.12 11.60
C GLU A 332 -7.51 -16.36 12.14
N TYR A 333 -8.54 -17.06 12.63
CA TYR A 333 -9.80 -16.47 13.06
C TYR A 333 -9.81 -16.17 14.55
N TYR A 334 -10.52 -15.07 14.92
CA TYR A 334 -10.64 -14.69 16.33
C TYR A 334 -11.51 -15.66 17.13
N ASP A 335 -11.06 -16.00 18.32
CA ASP A 335 -11.94 -16.56 19.35
C ASP A 335 -13.00 -15.52 19.72
N THR A 336 -14.26 -15.80 19.40
CA THR A 336 -15.35 -14.83 19.46
C THR A 336 -15.51 -14.21 20.84
N LEU A 337 -15.55 -15.03 21.90
CA LEU A 337 -15.82 -14.53 23.25
C LEU A 337 -14.69 -13.63 23.78
N PRO A 338 -13.40 -14.00 23.72
CA PRO A 338 -12.30 -13.13 24.08
C PRO A 338 -12.28 -11.82 23.26
N MET A 339 -12.52 -11.89 21.95
CA MET A 339 -12.53 -10.71 21.10
C MET A 339 -13.65 -9.75 21.48
N VAL A 340 -14.86 -10.25 21.75
CA VAL A 340 -15.99 -9.42 22.22
C VAL A 340 -15.62 -8.74 23.55
N VAL A 341 -15.03 -9.45 24.49
CA VAL A 341 -14.61 -8.87 25.79
C VAL A 341 -13.58 -7.76 25.59
N CYS A 342 -12.57 -7.97 24.74
CA CYS A 342 -11.55 -6.96 24.43
C CYS A 342 -12.17 -5.72 23.76
N LEU A 343 -13.10 -5.92 22.82
CA LEU A 343 -13.80 -4.84 22.12
C LEU A 343 -14.65 -4.00 23.07
N LEU A 344 -15.43 -4.67 23.96
CA LEU A 344 -16.27 -4.00 24.96
C LEU A 344 -15.40 -3.22 25.96
N ALA A 345 -14.31 -3.79 26.44
CA ALA A 345 -13.40 -3.14 27.37
C ALA A 345 -12.75 -1.90 26.73
N ALA A 346 -12.20 -2.02 25.51
CA ALA A 346 -11.59 -0.90 24.79
C ALA A 346 -12.60 0.19 24.45
N GLY A 347 -13.81 -0.19 24.03
CA GLY A 347 -14.91 0.74 23.75
C GLY A 347 -15.36 1.51 25.00
N ALA A 348 -15.45 0.84 26.13
CA ALA A 348 -15.77 1.49 27.42
C ALA A 348 -14.67 2.49 27.82
N ILE A 349 -13.41 2.12 27.71
CA ILE A 349 -12.25 2.99 27.99
C ILE A 349 -12.30 4.22 27.06
N GLY A 350 -12.49 4.02 25.75
CA GLY A 350 -12.60 5.09 24.77
C GLY A 350 -13.77 6.03 25.04
N TYR A 351 -14.95 5.50 25.38
CA TYR A 351 -16.14 6.29 25.69
C TYR A 351 -15.95 7.15 26.92
N TYR A 352 -15.46 6.59 28.02
CA TYR A 352 -15.20 7.35 29.23
C TYR A 352 -14.05 8.34 29.04
N GLY A 353 -12.98 7.96 28.35
CA GLY A 353 -11.87 8.86 27.99
C GLY A 353 -12.37 10.09 27.22
N ALA A 354 -13.14 9.87 26.15
CA ALA A 354 -13.75 10.96 25.38
C ALA A 354 -14.71 11.83 26.23
N SER A 355 -15.49 11.20 27.11
CA SER A 355 -16.40 11.91 28.01
C SER A 355 -15.63 12.78 29.05
N MET A 356 -14.53 12.27 29.60
CA MET A 356 -13.66 13.02 30.51
C MET A 356 -12.99 14.21 29.82
N LEU A 357 -12.51 14.01 28.58
CA LEU A 357 -11.93 15.08 27.78
C LEU A 357 -12.93 16.19 27.46
N LEU A 358 -14.17 15.82 27.10
CA LEU A 358 -15.23 16.79 26.81
C LEU A 358 -15.72 17.53 28.05
N ALA A 359 -15.80 16.84 29.21
CA ALA A 359 -16.25 17.40 30.48
C ALA A 359 -15.13 18.15 31.22
N LYS A 360 -13.87 17.97 30.82
CA LYS A 360 -12.66 18.43 31.57
C LYS A 360 -12.68 18.00 33.04
N ALA A 361 -13.26 16.84 33.33
CA ALA A 361 -13.43 16.30 34.66
C ALA A 361 -13.39 14.78 34.64
N PHE A 362 -12.84 14.17 35.69
CA PHE A 362 -12.82 12.71 35.85
C PHE A 362 -14.14 12.13 36.33
N LYS A 363 -15.04 12.96 36.91
CA LYS A 363 -16.32 12.52 37.47
C LYS A 363 -17.44 12.51 36.43
N VAL A 364 -17.35 11.60 35.43
CA VAL A 364 -18.34 11.50 34.34
C VAL A 364 -19.24 10.26 34.43
N PHE A 365 -18.96 9.33 35.34
CA PHE A 365 -19.58 8.00 35.40
C PHE A 365 -21.10 8.04 35.62
N ARG A 366 -21.60 8.86 36.58
CA ARG A 366 -23.02 8.89 36.97
C ARG A 366 -24.00 9.36 35.90
N GLY A 367 -23.56 10.18 34.93
CA GLY A 367 -24.40 10.74 33.88
C GLY A 367 -24.26 10.08 32.51
N SER A 368 -23.25 9.23 32.32
CA SER A 368 -22.84 8.74 30.98
C SER A 368 -23.19 7.27 30.72
N TRP A 369 -23.78 6.54 31.69
CA TRP A 369 -24.03 5.11 31.59
C TRP A 369 -24.96 4.71 30.43
N LYS A 370 -25.97 5.56 30.08
CA LYS A 370 -26.86 5.32 28.92
C LYS A 370 -26.10 5.34 27.61
N GLY A 371 -25.20 6.30 27.44
CA GLY A 371 -24.37 6.37 26.24
C GLY A 371 -23.34 5.26 26.14
N LEU A 372 -22.79 4.79 27.30
CA LEU A 372 -21.99 3.60 27.34
C LEU A 372 -22.77 2.38 26.86
N GLY A 373 -24.00 2.19 27.35
CA GLY A 373 -24.87 1.10 26.89
C GLY A 373 -25.07 1.07 25.38
N ILE A 374 -25.18 2.24 24.73
CA ILE A 374 -25.26 2.34 23.27
C ILE A 374 -23.96 1.84 22.61
N VAL A 375 -22.80 2.24 23.12
CA VAL A 375 -21.49 1.79 22.58
C VAL A 375 -21.33 0.29 22.73
N LEU A 376 -21.61 -0.26 23.94
CA LEU A 376 -21.48 -1.69 24.19
C LEU A 376 -22.45 -2.52 23.33
N ALA A 377 -23.70 -2.07 23.22
CA ALA A 377 -24.69 -2.72 22.36
C ALA A 377 -24.27 -2.66 20.88
N GLY A 378 -23.73 -1.54 20.41
CA GLY A 378 -23.20 -1.39 19.04
C GLY A 378 -22.03 -2.34 18.77
N CYS A 379 -21.06 -2.43 19.70
CA CYS A 379 -19.94 -3.37 19.58
C CYS A 379 -20.42 -4.82 19.55
N ALA A 380 -21.33 -5.21 20.46
CA ALA A 380 -21.88 -6.56 20.47
C ALA A 380 -22.66 -6.87 19.19
N LEU A 381 -23.44 -5.91 18.67
CA LEU A 381 -24.17 -6.07 17.41
C LEU A 381 -23.21 -6.30 16.23
N VAL A 382 -22.13 -5.51 16.13
CA VAL A 382 -21.13 -5.69 15.05
C VAL A 382 -20.50 -7.08 15.12
N CYS A 383 -20.11 -7.54 16.33
CA CYS A 383 -19.57 -8.89 16.49
C CYS A 383 -20.59 -9.97 16.11
N CYS A 384 -21.87 -9.81 16.47
CA CYS A 384 -22.93 -10.76 16.09
C CYS A 384 -23.13 -10.79 14.56
N VAL A 385 -23.15 -9.62 13.89
CA VAL A 385 -23.31 -9.55 12.44
C VAL A 385 -22.16 -10.27 11.71
N LEU A 386 -20.93 -10.08 12.17
CA LEU A 386 -19.74 -10.68 11.56
C LEU A 386 -19.60 -12.16 11.91
N HIS A 387 -19.85 -12.54 13.17
CA HIS A 387 -19.72 -13.95 13.62
C HIS A 387 -20.72 -14.88 12.93
N PHE A 388 -21.95 -14.42 12.74
CA PHE A 388 -22.99 -15.21 12.06
C PHE A 388 -23.05 -14.92 10.54
N ASP A 389 -22.12 -14.15 10.03
CA ASP A 389 -22.13 -13.68 8.63
C ASP A 389 -23.54 -13.26 8.13
N LEU A 390 -24.24 -12.44 8.90
CA LEU A 390 -25.61 -12.02 8.57
C LEU A 390 -25.71 -11.26 7.24
N LEU A 391 -24.58 -10.86 6.66
CA LEU A 391 -24.50 -10.21 5.35
C LEU A 391 -24.24 -11.18 4.21
N GLY A 392 -24.00 -12.48 4.49
CA GLY A 392 -23.68 -13.52 3.52
C GLY A 392 -22.43 -13.18 2.70
N VAL A 393 -21.41 -12.69 3.37
CA VAL A 393 -20.15 -12.28 2.71
C VAL A 393 -19.29 -13.51 2.42
N ALA A 394 -19.21 -14.47 3.34
CA ALA A 394 -18.43 -15.69 3.18
C ALA A 394 -18.93 -16.53 2.00
N ASP A 395 -20.24 -16.71 1.88
CA ASP A 395 -20.89 -17.55 0.87
C ASP A 395 -20.95 -16.89 -0.52
N ARG A 396 -20.49 -15.64 -0.65
CA ARG A 396 -20.68 -14.88 -1.87
C ARG A 396 -19.66 -15.28 -2.95
N VAL A 397 -20.07 -16.14 -3.87
CA VAL A 397 -19.36 -16.46 -5.12
C VAL A 397 -20.06 -15.73 -6.28
N PRO A 398 -19.36 -14.81 -7.00
CA PRO A 398 -19.98 -14.06 -8.10
C PRO A 398 -20.43 -14.98 -9.24
N GLU A 399 -21.53 -14.61 -9.93
CA GLU A 399 -21.93 -15.30 -11.15
C GLU A 399 -21.01 -14.97 -12.32
N ALA A 400 -20.74 -15.91 -13.20
CA ALA A 400 -19.88 -15.70 -14.39
C ALA A 400 -20.31 -14.50 -15.23
N SER A 401 -21.62 -14.25 -15.34
CA SER A 401 -22.21 -13.11 -16.06
C SER A 401 -21.82 -11.74 -15.50
N GLN A 402 -21.49 -11.65 -14.20
CA GLN A 402 -21.14 -10.43 -13.47
C GLN A 402 -19.64 -10.15 -13.50
N ILE A 403 -18.82 -11.16 -13.78
CA ILE A 403 -17.36 -11.07 -13.73
C ILE A 403 -16.85 -10.36 -14.98
N GLN A 404 -15.96 -9.41 -14.79
CA GLN A 404 -15.17 -8.78 -15.84
C GLN A 404 -13.80 -9.48 -15.95
N THR A 405 -13.11 -9.66 -14.83
CA THR A 405 -11.85 -10.41 -14.73
C THR A 405 -11.81 -11.19 -13.43
N LEU A 406 -11.18 -12.34 -13.44
CA LEU A 406 -10.84 -13.14 -12.27
C LEU A 406 -9.35 -13.39 -12.25
N GLU A 407 -8.71 -12.92 -11.21
CA GLU A 407 -7.31 -13.20 -10.92
C GLU A 407 -7.25 -14.31 -9.86
N ILE A 408 -6.58 -15.40 -10.19
CA ILE A 408 -6.29 -16.50 -9.27
C ILE A 408 -4.79 -16.58 -9.04
N ARG A 409 -4.40 -16.57 -7.77
CA ARG A 409 -3.02 -16.78 -7.36
C ARG A 409 -2.93 -18.06 -6.54
N ILE A 410 -2.09 -18.96 -6.98
CA ILE A 410 -1.85 -20.27 -6.36
C ILE A 410 -0.44 -20.75 -6.66
N ALA A 411 0.20 -21.42 -5.70
CA ALA A 411 1.55 -21.98 -5.85
C ALA A 411 2.52 -20.96 -6.48
N ASP A 412 2.52 -19.72 -5.95
CA ASP A 412 3.32 -18.56 -6.40
C ASP A 412 3.07 -18.08 -7.85
N ASN A 413 2.14 -18.69 -8.55
CA ASN A 413 1.73 -18.26 -9.89
C ASN A 413 0.43 -17.45 -9.84
N THR A 414 0.34 -16.44 -10.71
CA THR A 414 -0.84 -15.60 -10.86
C THR A 414 -1.40 -15.74 -12.26
N TYR A 415 -2.70 -16.10 -12.37
CA TYR A 415 -3.39 -16.24 -13.64
C TYR A 415 -4.56 -15.26 -13.70
N THR A 416 -4.64 -14.50 -14.78
CA THR A 416 -5.76 -13.59 -15.04
C THR A 416 -6.69 -14.23 -16.08
N LEU A 417 -7.93 -14.50 -15.67
CA LEU A 417 -8.97 -15.11 -16.50
C LEU A 417 -10.00 -14.08 -16.93
N THR A 418 -10.43 -14.16 -18.19
CA THR A 418 -11.50 -13.31 -18.72
C THR A 418 -12.62 -14.17 -19.27
N PRO A 419 -13.91 -13.78 -19.05
CA PRO A 419 -15.05 -14.59 -19.55
C PRO A 419 -15.07 -14.79 -21.06
N GLU A 420 -14.41 -13.88 -21.82
CA GLU A 420 -14.38 -13.93 -23.29
C GLU A 420 -13.41 -14.98 -23.84
N LYS A 421 -12.30 -15.21 -23.13
CA LYS A 421 -11.25 -16.14 -23.58
C LYS A 421 -11.25 -17.45 -22.78
N ASP A 422 -11.69 -17.41 -21.52
CA ASP A 422 -11.42 -18.45 -20.51
C ASP A 422 -12.68 -18.93 -19.80
N ALA A 423 -13.82 -19.00 -20.50
CA ALA A 423 -15.10 -19.33 -19.92
C ALA A 423 -15.07 -20.67 -19.12
N ASP A 424 -14.41 -21.70 -19.64
CA ASP A 424 -14.33 -23.02 -19.01
C ASP A 424 -13.44 -22.99 -17.75
N LEU A 425 -12.26 -22.35 -17.82
CA LEU A 425 -11.39 -22.21 -16.65
C LEU A 425 -12.02 -21.34 -15.56
N LEU A 426 -12.72 -20.28 -15.96
CA LEU A 426 -13.44 -19.42 -15.04
C LEU A 426 -14.53 -20.17 -14.28
N GLU A 427 -15.25 -21.07 -14.94
CA GLU A 427 -16.27 -21.90 -14.30
C GLU A 427 -15.63 -22.98 -13.39
N GLN A 428 -14.49 -23.55 -13.77
CA GLN A 428 -13.72 -24.45 -12.91
C GLN A 428 -13.28 -23.75 -11.61
N VAL A 429 -12.73 -22.54 -11.72
CA VAL A 429 -12.32 -21.76 -10.52
C VAL A 429 -13.51 -21.35 -9.67
N ARG A 430 -14.67 -21.05 -10.29
CA ARG A 430 -15.90 -20.79 -9.54
C ARG A 430 -16.40 -22.04 -8.79
N ALA A 431 -16.37 -23.21 -9.44
CA ALA A 431 -16.71 -24.47 -8.80
C ALA A 431 -15.74 -24.78 -7.63
N LEU A 432 -14.44 -24.60 -7.85
CA LEU A 432 -13.43 -24.69 -6.79
C LEU A 432 -13.77 -23.77 -5.61
N HIS A 433 -14.06 -22.49 -5.87
CA HIS A 433 -14.42 -21.54 -4.83
C HIS A 433 -15.68 -21.97 -4.06
N GLN A 434 -16.72 -22.43 -4.77
CA GLN A 434 -17.93 -22.94 -4.15
C GLN A 434 -17.67 -24.14 -3.24
N THR A 435 -16.77 -25.04 -3.67
CA THR A 435 -16.39 -26.23 -2.88
C THR A 435 -15.59 -25.84 -1.64
N VAL A 436 -14.65 -24.88 -1.76
CA VAL A 436 -13.92 -24.35 -0.60
C VAL A 436 -14.88 -23.74 0.43
N VAL A 437 -15.87 -22.95 -0.02
CA VAL A 437 -16.89 -22.37 0.85
C VAL A 437 -17.76 -23.45 1.50
N ALA A 438 -18.14 -24.48 0.77
CA ALA A 438 -18.93 -25.60 1.30
C ALA A 438 -18.15 -26.40 2.38
N ASP A 439 -16.83 -26.49 2.23
CA ASP A 439 -15.92 -27.19 3.15
C ASP A 439 -15.38 -26.27 4.28
N GLU A 440 -16.01 -25.10 4.55
CA GLU A 440 -15.54 -24.11 5.54
C GLU A 440 -15.12 -24.74 6.87
N SER A 441 -15.95 -25.62 7.42
CA SER A 441 -15.67 -26.23 8.73
C SER A 441 -14.39 -27.07 8.72
N TYR A 442 -14.16 -27.81 7.63
CA TYR A 442 -12.95 -28.61 7.46
C TYR A 442 -11.72 -27.73 7.28
N VAL A 443 -11.79 -26.70 6.44
CA VAL A 443 -10.67 -25.78 6.21
C VAL A 443 -10.26 -25.08 7.51
N ARG A 444 -11.25 -24.56 8.28
CA ARG A 444 -10.97 -23.91 9.58
C ARG A 444 -10.35 -24.87 10.60
N GLU A 445 -10.81 -26.13 10.64
CA GLU A 445 -10.24 -27.13 11.55
C GLU A 445 -8.78 -27.45 11.18
N MET A 446 -8.48 -27.62 9.91
CA MET A 446 -7.11 -27.91 9.44
C MET A 446 -6.16 -26.75 9.68
N GLU A 447 -6.63 -25.52 9.47
CA GLU A 447 -5.87 -24.31 9.72
C GLU A 447 -5.58 -24.13 11.24
N ALA A 448 -6.56 -24.46 12.09
CA ALA A 448 -6.38 -24.43 13.54
C ALA A 448 -5.35 -25.47 14.00
N ARG A 449 -5.32 -26.66 13.39
CA ARG A 449 -4.30 -27.69 13.66
C ARG A 449 -2.90 -27.23 13.29
N ARG A 450 -2.73 -26.64 12.09
CA ARG A 450 -1.45 -26.07 11.65
C ARG A 450 -0.89 -25.05 12.63
N SER A 451 -1.73 -24.17 13.15
CA SER A 451 -1.32 -23.15 14.12
C SER A 451 -0.85 -23.71 15.46
N SER A 452 -1.35 -24.90 15.85
CA SER A 452 -1.05 -25.52 17.15
C SER A 452 0.21 -26.41 17.14
N THR A 453 0.63 -26.89 15.95
CA THR A 453 1.73 -27.88 15.79
C THR A 453 2.77 -27.36 14.79
N TRP A 454 3.62 -26.46 15.23
CA TRP A 454 4.66 -25.82 14.39
C TRP A 454 5.77 -26.74 13.90
N SER A 455 5.77 -28.05 14.16
CA SER A 455 6.90 -28.91 13.80
C SER A 455 6.61 -30.39 13.55
N GLU A 456 5.38 -30.88 13.69
CA GLU A 456 5.19 -32.35 13.69
C GLU A 456 4.20 -32.92 12.64
N ASP A 457 3.45 -32.11 11.91
CA ASP A 457 2.35 -32.57 11.04
C ASP A 457 2.58 -32.39 9.53
N GLU A 458 3.74 -31.99 9.06
CA GLU A 458 4.10 -32.22 7.65
C GLU A 458 4.37 -33.69 7.43
N THR A 459 3.29 -34.45 7.32
CA THR A 459 3.42 -35.84 6.88
C THR A 459 3.69 -35.85 5.37
N PRO A 460 4.39 -36.87 4.82
CA PRO A 460 4.64 -36.98 3.38
C PRO A 460 3.37 -37.03 2.52
N ASN A 461 2.20 -37.00 3.13
CA ASN A 461 0.88 -37.05 2.48
C ASN A 461 0.06 -35.76 2.61
N THR A 462 0.64 -34.66 3.13
CA THR A 462 -0.04 -33.39 3.33
C THR A 462 0.81 -32.23 2.81
N ALA A 463 0.18 -31.25 2.17
CA ALA A 463 0.83 -30.02 1.74
C ALA A 463 -0.09 -28.81 1.99
N TYR A 464 0.49 -27.67 2.29
CA TYR A 464 -0.26 -26.41 2.45
C TYR A 464 -0.07 -25.51 1.24
N THR A 465 -1.15 -24.90 0.77
CA THR A 465 -1.12 -23.91 -0.29
C THR A 465 -2.05 -22.74 0.01
N GLY A 466 -1.65 -21.54 -0.43
CA GLY A 466 -2.51 -20.35 -0.40
C GLY A 466 -3.32 -20.24 -1.69
N LEU A 467 -4.61 -20.05 -1.58
CA LEU A 467 -5.49 -19.71 -2.70
C LEU A 467 -5.97 -18.28 -2.54
N ASN A 468 -5.60 -17.41 -3.47
CA ASN A 468 -6.09 -16.04 -3.55
C ASN A 468 -6.96 -15.87 -4.79
N LEU A 469 -8.17 -15.36 -4.63
CA LEU A 469 -9.13 -15.10 -5.69
C LEU A 469 -9.53 -13.63 -5.67
N THR A 470 -9.27 -12.90 -6.76
CA THR A 470 -9.68 -11.53 -6.92
C THR A 470 -10.66 -11.39 -8.09
N TYR A 471 -11.93 -11.21 -7.77
CA TYR A 471 -12.98 -10.94 -8.75
C TYR A 471 -13.12 -9.44 -8.98
N THR A 472 -12.95 -8.99 -10.21
CA THR A 472 -13.36 -7.66 -10.65
C THR A 472 -14.68 -7.79 -11.40
N LEU A 473 -15.72 -7.18 -10.85
CA LEU A 473 -17.06 -7.24 -11.44
C LEU A 473 -17.26 -6.14 -12.50
N LYS A 474 -18.16 -6.36 -13.44
CA LYS A 474 -18.58 -5.37 -14.45
C LYS A 474 -19.13 -4.07 -13.84
N SER A 475 -19.57 -4.10 -12.58
CA SER A 475 -19.95 -2.92 -11.80
C SER A 475 -18.78 -2.08 -11.31
N GLY A 476 -17.54 -2.55 -11.50
CA GLY A 476 -16.34 -1.96 -10.91
C GLY A 476 -16.07 -2.38 -9.45
N THR A 477 -16.93 -3.24 -8.87
CA THR A 477 -16.71 -3.76 -7.52
C THR A 477 -15.65 -4.86 -7.56
N ARG A 478 -14.72 -4.83 -6.62
CA ARG A 478 -13.70 -5.86 -6.43
C ARG A 478 -14.06 -6.72 -5.22
N ILE A 479 -13.89 -8.06 -5.32
CA ILE A 479 -14.10 -9.02 -4.25
C ILE A 479 -12.83 -9.85 -4.15
N ASP A 480 -12.15 -9.72 -3.03
CA ASP A 480 -10.92 -10.46 -2.73
C ASP A 480 -11.22 -11.56 -1.73
N ARG A 481 -10.65 -12.76 -1.98
CA ARG A 481 -10.75 -13.94 -1.12
C ARG A 481 -9.39 -14.58 -0.94
N TRP A 482 -9.12 -15.03 0.27
CA TRP A 482 -7.89 -15.72 0.59
C TRP A 482 -8.18 -16.93 1.49
N TYR A 483 -7.62 -18.06 1.14
CA TYR A 483 -7.78 -19.32 1.86
C TYR A 483 -6.42 -19.99 2.04
N SER A 484 -6.14 -20.50 3.25
CA SER A 484 -5.04 -21.41 3.52
C SER A 484 -5.59 -22.84 3.43
N LEU A 485 -5.22 -23.55 2.39
CA LEU A 485 -5.76 -24.88 2.10
C LEU A 485 -4.76 -25.96 2.45
N LEU A 486 -5.23 -27.03 3.11
CA LEU A 486 -4.48 -28.25 3.29
C LEU A 486 -4.85 -29.22 2.19
N ILE A 487 -3.89 -29.60 1.37
CA ILE A 487 -4.02 -30.63 0.35
C ILE A 487 -3.63 -31.96 0.94
N THR A 488 -4.46 -32.98 0.78
CA THR A 488 -4.18 -34.32 1.27
C THR A 488 -4.25 -35.35 0.14
N ARG A 489 -3.35 -36.33 0.15
CA ARG A 489 -3.29 -37.36 -0.90
C ARG A 489 -4.60 -38.15 -1.05
N ASP A 490 -5.29 -38.42 0.05
CA ASP A 490 -6.55 -39.15 0.04
C ASP A 490 -7.70 -38.37 -0.61
N ARG A 491 -7.71 -37.05 -0.43
CA ARG A 491 -8.74 -36.14 -1.00
C ARG A 491 -8.49 -35.82 -2.46
N LEU A 492 -7.24 -35.84 -2.93
CA LEU A 492 -6.91 -35.66 -4.35
C LEU A 492 -7.60 -36.74 -5.24
N ALA A 493 -7.89 -37.92 -4.71
CA ALA A 493 -8.60 -38.96 -5.42
C ALA A 493 -10.13 -38.81 -5.42
N GLN A 494 -10.67 -37.81 -4.73
CA GLN A 494 -12.13 -37.65 -4.52
C GLN A 494 -12.64 -36.45 -5.34
N PRO A 495 -13.45 -36.66 -6.42
CA PRO A 495 -13.86 -35.61 -7.35
C PRO A 495 -14.67 -34.45 -6.74
N GLU A 496 -15.27 -34.66 -5.55
CA GLU A 496 -16.14 -33.67 -4.90
C GLU A 496 -15.35 -32.71 -3.94
N THR A 497 -14.05 -32.88 -3.85
CA THR A 497 -13.20 -32.10 -2.93
C THR A 497 -12.53 -30.92 -3.62
N TYR A 498 -12.21 -29.87 -2.86
CA TYR A 498 -11.43 -28.76 -3.38
C TYR A 498 -10.00 -29.19 -3.76
N ASP A 499 -9.42 -30.19 -3.07
CA ASP A 499 -8.11 -30.76 -3.39
C ASP A 499 -8.07 -31.27 -4.85
N TYR A 500 -9.05 -32.07 -5.24
CA TYR A 500 -9.19 -32.62 -6.60
C TYR A 500 -9.39 -31.50 -7.64
N LEU A 501 -10.31 -30.55 -7.38
CA LEU A 501 -10.59 -29.45 -8.31
C LEU A 501 -9.39 -28.54 -8.50
N LEU A 502 -8.63 -28.31 -7.44
CA LEU A 502 -7.43 -27.51 -7.47
C LEU A 502 -6.34 -28.20 -8.27
N ASP A 503 -6.14 -29.50 -8.06
CA ASP A 503 -5.21 -30.32 -8.81
C ASP A 503 -5.56 -30.35 -10.30
N GLN A 504 -6.82 -30.55 -10.64
CA GLN A 504 -7.30 -30.47 -12.02
C GLN A 504 -7.04 -29.10 -12.67
N PHE A 505 -7.21 -28.01 -11.92
CA PHE A 505 -6.95 -26.67 -12.45
C PHE A 505 -5.47 -26.49 -12.74
N VAL A 506 -4.59 -26.74 -11.76
CA VAL A 506 -3.14 -26.54 -11.89
C VAL A 506 -2.55 -27.46 -12.97
N ASN A 507 -3.08 -28.68 -13.10
CA ASN A 507 -2.58 -29.69 -14.04
C ASN A 507 -3.26 -29.64 -15.41
N SER A 508 -4.21 -28.72 -15.65
CA SER A 508 -4.77 -28.54 -17.00
C SER A 508 -3.73 -28.04 -18.00
N ASP A 509 -3.78 -28.57 -19.22
CA ASP A 509 -2.83 -28.20 -20.29
C ASP A 509 -2.82 -26.67 -20.55
N THR A 510 -3.98 -26.03 -20.46
CA THR A 510 -4.12 -24.59 -20.63
C THR A 510 -3.39 -23.81 -19.53
N VAL A 511 -3.51 -24.23 -18.27
CA VAL A 511 -2.84 -23.57 -17.14
C VAL A 511 -1.33 -23.80 -17.19
N LYS A 512 -0.91 -25.04 -17.54
CA LYS A 512 0.50 -25.37 -17.77
C LYS A 512 1.10 -24.54 -18.91
N ALA A 513 0.39 -24.36 -20.03
CA ALA A 513 0.83 -23.51 -21.15
C ALA A 513 0.95 -22.02 -20.73
N ARG A 514 0.03 -21.51 -19.93
CA ARG A 514 0.10 -20.14 -19.38
C ARG A 514 1.25 -19.94 -18.42
N ARG A 515 1.50 -20.92 -17.58
CA ARG A 515 2.65 -20.87 -16.67
C ARG A 515 3.97 -20.71 -17.44
N LEU A 516 4.02 -21.26 -18.66
CA LEU A 516 5.17 -21.19 -19.55
C LEU A 516 5.11 -20.01 -20.55
N HIS A 517 4.14 -19.13 -20.44
CA HIS A 517 3.89 -18.04 -21.42
C HIS A 517 3.80 -18.52 -22.88
N LEU A 518 3.28 -19.73 -23.11
CA LEU A 518 3.15 -20.31 -24.46
C LEU A 518 1.93 -19.81 -25.24
N ASP A 519 0.91 -19.27 -24.55
CA ASP A 519 -0.35 -18.82 -25.09
C ASP A 519 -0.49 -17.28 -25.17
N ASP A 520 0.58 -16.55 -24.83
CA ASP A 520 0.56 -15.09 -24.74
C ASP A 520 1.75 -14.45 -25.47
N ASP A 521 1.46 -13.71 -26.55
CA ASP A 521 2.47 -12.95 -27.30
C ASP A 521 3.02 -11.72 -26.53
N PHE A 522 2.49 -11.45 -25.33
CA PHE A 522 2.96 -10.34 -24.49
C PHE A 522 4.33 -10.61 -23.89
N TRP A 523 4.68 -11.88 -23.68
CA TRP A 523 5.95 -12.28 -23.11
C TRP A 523 6.90 -12.86 -24.17
N THR A 524 8.15 -12.48 -24.10
CA THR A 524 9.22 -12.98 -24.97
C THR A 524 10.40 -13.46 -24.13
N VAL A 525 11.04 -14.56 -24.54
CA VAL A 525 12.22 -15.06 -23.84
C VAL A 525 13.38 -14.09 -24.07
N SER A 526 13.86 -13.50 -23.00
CA SER A 526 15.02 -12.58 -23.00
C SER A 526 16.34 -13.32 -22.81
N GLY A 527 16.32 -14.47 -22.12
CA GLY A 527 17.48 -15.27 -21.79
C GLY A 527 17.15 -16.46 -20.92
N GLY A 528 18.10 -16.88 -20.12
CA GLY A 528 17.92 -17.91 -19.11
C GLY A 528 19.22 -18.37 -18.49
N SER A 529 19.15 -19.39 -17.66
CA SER A 529 20.30 -20.03 -17.04
C SER A 529 20.11 -21.53 -16.97
N LEU A 530 21.20 -22.27 -17.10
CA LEU A 530 21.23 -23.72 -16.89
C LEU A 530 22.39 -24.04 -15.95
N TYR A 531 22.10 -24.63 -14.80
CA TYR A 531 23.09 -25.16 -13.89
C TYR A 531 23.05 -26.70 -13.92
N ILE A 532 24.19 -27.36 -14.02
CA ILE A 532 24.30 -28.81 -14.10
C ILE A 532 25.06 -29.31 -12.88
N ASP A 533 24.34 -29.97 -11.97
CA ASP A 533 24.92 -30.45 -10.69
C ASP A 533 26.03 -31.46 -10.87
N THR A 534 25.92 -32.34 -11.85
CA THR A 534 26.98 -33.37 -12.13
C THR A 534 28.34 -32.76 -12.48
N ARG A 535 28.37 -31.54 -13.01
CA ARG A 535 29.58 -30.82 -13.36
C ARG A 535 29.90 -29.68 -12.38
N GLY A 536 28.93 -29.19 -11.64
CA GLY A 536 29.03 -27.96 -10.86
C GLY A 536 29.24 -26.71 -11.73
N GLU A 537 28.69 -26.71 -12.95
CA GLU A 537 28.86 -25.65 -13.95
C GLU A 537 27.55 -24.98 -14.28
N GLY A 538 27.53 -23.63 -14.35
CA GLY A 538 26.40 -22.82 -14.80
C GLY A 538 26.65 -22.20 -16.17
N TYR A 539 25.60 -22.14 -16.99
CA TYR A 539 25.62 -21.56 -18.33
C TYR A 539 24.56 -20.45 -18.40
N GLU A 540 24.95 -19.30 -18.93
CA GLU A 540 23.96 -18.27 -19.29
C GLU A 540 23.43 -18.53 -20.71
N LEU A 541 22.12 -18.53 -20.87
CA LEU A 541 21.42 -18.77 -22.11
C LEU A 541 21.06 -17.45 -22.79
N GLY A 542 21.40 -17.32 -24.06
CA GLY A 542 20.91 -16.20 -24.86
C GLY A 542 19.43 -16.36 -25.23
N SER A 543 18.78 -15.27 -25.65
CA SER A 543 17.36 -15.27 -26.05
C SER A 543 17.01 -16.32 -27.12
N ARG A 544 17.91 -16.60 -28.06
CA ARG A 544 17.71 -17.63 -29.11
C ARG A 544 17.73 -19.05 -28.56
N GLU A 545 18.62 -19.32 -27.61
CA GLU A 545 18.72 -20.62 -26.96
C GLU A 545 17.52 -20.85 -26.05
N GLY A 546 17.16 -19.85 -25.24
CA GLY A 546 15.97 -19.89 -24.40
C GLY A 546 14.68 -20.10 -25.21
N ASP A 547 14.51 -19.40 -26.34
CA ASP A 547 13.34 -19.59 -27.23
C ASP A 547 13.31 -21.00 -27.85
N ALA A 548 14.45 -21.56 -28.21
CA ALA A 548 14.51 -22.93 -28.74
C ALA A 548 14.16 -23.97 -27.67
N ILE A 549 14.61 -23.75 -26.43
CA ILE A 549 14.28 -24.59 -25.27
C ILE A 549 12.79 -24.46 -24.93
N LEU A 550 12.24 -23.24 -24.85
CA LEU A 550 10.81 -23.02 -24.58
C LEU A 550 9.90 -23.73 -25.61
N LYS A 551 10.29 -23.68 -26.89
CA LYS A 551 9.55 -24.41 -27.96
C LYS A 551 9.65 -25.93 -27.79
N ALA A 552 10.78 -26.44 -27.29
CA ALA A 552 10.94 -27.88 -27.02
C ALA A 552 10.07 -28.28 -25.80
N VAL A 553 10.08 -27.49 -24.74
CA VAL A 553 9.21 -27.67 -23.57
C VAL A 553 7.73 -27.67 -23.99
N GLY A 554 7.32 -26.72 -24.85
CA GLY A 554 5.95 -26.67 -25.38
C GLY A 554 5.56 -27.91 -26.19
N ARG A 555 6.50 -28.53 -26.93
CA ARG A 555 6.25 -29.81 -27.61
C ARG A 555 6.09 -30.98 -26.63
N ASP A 556 6.91 -31.02 -25.60
CA ASP A 556 6.79 -32.01 -24.54
C ASP A 556 5.45 -31.86 -23.78
N LEU A 557 5.02 -30.63 -23.50
CA LEU A 557 3.69 -30.37 -22.92
C LEU A 557 2.58 -30.91 -23.82
N THR A 558 2.64 -30.60 -25.13
CA THR A 558 1.61 -31.06 -26.09
C THR A 558 1.62 -32.58 -26.25
N ALA A 559 2.78 -33.24 -26.09
CA ALA A 559 2.92 -34.70 -26.13
C ALA A 559 2.49 -35.38 -24.82
N GLY A 560 2.15 -34.64 -23.78
CA GLY A 560 1.83 -35.18 -22.44
C GLY A 560 3.05 -35.63 -21.65
N ASN A 561 4.25 -35.20 -22.03
CA ASN A 561 5.50 -35.53 -21.36
C ASN A 561 5.85 -34.58 -20.22
N TRP A 562 5.13 -33.48 -20.07
CA TRP A 562 5.23 -32.58 -18.93
C TRP A 562 4.51 -33.16 -17.73
N GLY A 563 5.20 -33.44 -16.65
CA GLY A 563 4.63 -34.04 -15.45
C GLY A 563 3.55 -33.19 -14.78
N ASP A 564 2.76 -33.83 -13.92
CA ASP A 564 1.80 -33.12 -13.08
C ASP A 564 2.52 -32.38 -11.94
N TYR A 565 1.85 -31.33 -11.42
CA TYR A 565 2.34 -30.59 -10.27
C TYR A 565 2.35 -31.51 -9.04
N ASP A 566 3.50 -31.66 -8.42
CA ASP A 566 3.64 -32.46 -7.22
C ASP A 566 3.43 -31.59 -5.96
N TRP A 567 2.33 -31.85 -5.25
CA TRP A 567 1.95 -31.14 -4.04
C TRP A 567 2.79 -31.53 -2.82
N PHE A 568 3.36 -32.74 -2.80
CA PHE A 568 3.90 -33.34 -1.58
C PHE A 568 5.42 -33.46 -1.53
N SER A 569 6.08 -33.35 -2.63
CA SER A 569 7.54 -33.38 -2.71
C SER A 569 8.02 -32.09 -3.35
N GLY A 570 8.76 -31.30 -2.61
CA GLY A 570 9.38 -30.07 -3.11
C GLY A 570 10.41 -30.34 -4.22
N ASP A 571 10.85 -31.58 -4.37
CA ASP A 571 11.74 -32.04 -5.42
C ASP A 571 11.51 -33.56 -5.64
N SER A 572 10.84 -33.91 -6.73
CA SER A 572 10.76 -35.31 -7.10
C SER A 572 12.13 -35.74 -7.57
N GLY A 573 12.83 -36.53 -6.82
CA GLY A 573 14.12 -37.11 -7.26
C GLY A 573 14.12 -37.76 -8.65
N SER A 574 12.99 -37.66 -9.38
CA SER A 574 12.75 -38.09 -10.74
C SER A 574 13.21 -37.09 -11.80
N SER A 575 13.41 -35.81 -11.49
CA SER A 575 13.98 -34.83 -12.40
C SER A 575 15.51 -35.02 -12.53
N TYR A 576 16.05 -34.64 -13.68
CA TYR A 576 17.51 -34.62 -13.86
C TYR A 576 18.15 -33.59 -12.92
N ALA A 577 19.36 -33.89 -12.43
CA ALA A 577 20.12 -33.03 -11.54
C ALA A 577 20.64 -31.79 -12.30
N MET A 578 19.71 -30.92 -12.65
CA MET A 578 19.98 -29.67 -13.33
C MET A 578 18.86 -28.65 -13.04
N ASP A 579 19.24 -27.38 -12.92
CA ASP A 579 18.34 -26.25 -12.76
C ASP A 579 18.30 -25.46 -14.07
N LEU A 580 17.18 -25.54 -14.77
CA LEU A 580 16.90 -24.78 -15.99
C LEU A 580 15.95 -23.63 -15.68
N GLY A 581 16.44 -22.40 -15.84
CA GLY A 581 15.64 -21.17 -15.72
C GLY A 581 15.47 -20.47 -17.06
N LEU A 582 14.28 -19.98 -17.36
CA LEU A 582 14.00 -19.14 -18.52
C LEU A 582 13.57 -17.76 -18.04
N ASP A 583 14.22 -16.72 -18.58
CA ASP A 583 13.92 -15.33 -18.32
C ASP A 583 13.00 -14.78 -19.40
N PHE A 584 11.95 -14.08 -18.98
CA PHE A 584 10.98 -13.46 -19.87
C PHE A 584 10.97 -11.95 -19.68
N GLU A 585 10.79 -11.23 -20.79
CA GLU A 585 10.58 -9.79 -20.82
C GLU A 585 9.22 -9.52 -21.48
N SER A 586 8.44 -8.62 -20.88
CA SER A 586 7.16 -8.19 -21.46
C SER A 586 7.36 -7.32 -22.72
N ALA A 587 6.36 -7.27 -23.59
CA ALA A 587 6.39 -6.47 -24.82
C ALA A 587 6.59 -4.96 -24.57
N ASP A 588 6.15 -4.45 -23.40
CA ASP A 588 6.37 -3.08 -22.95
C ASP A 588 7.75 -2.87 -22.28
N LYS A 589 8.51 -3.95 -22.06
CA LYS A 589 9.82 -3.96 -21.37
C LYS A 589 9.82 -3.40 -19.95
N GLU A 590 8.64 -3.36 -19.33
CA GLU A 590 8.49 -2.88 -17.95
C GLU A 590 8.44 -4.01 -16.93
N ARG A 591 8.18 -5.24 -17.38
CA ARG A 591 8.00 -6.41 -16.52
C ARG A 591 8.94 -7.52 -16.94
N TYR A 592 9.44 -8.23 -15.93
CA TYR A 592 10.30 -9.38 -16.07
C TYR A 592 9.67 -10.53 -15.30
N ASP A 593 9.77 -11.73 -15.84
CA ASP A 593 9.36 -12.96 -15.16
C ASP A 593 10.45 -14.03 -15.32
N TRP A 594 10.49 -14.98 -14.41
CA TRP A 594 11.45 -16.07 -14.42
C TRP A 594 10.74 -17.38 -14.10
N ILE A 595 11.00 -18.41 -14.89
CA ILE A 595 10.35 -19.71 -14.76
C ILE A 595 11.41 -20.79 -14.65
N SER A 596 11.33 -21.58 -13.57
CA SER A 596 12.11 -22.80 -13.42
C SER A 596 11.42 -23.98 -14.15
N VAL A 597 12.21 -24.73 -14.90
CA VAL A 597 11.77 -25.90 -15.66
C VAL A 597 12.47 -27.13 -15.11
N HIS A 598 11.73 -27.99 -14.40
CA HIS A 598 12.24 -29.28 -13.93
C HIS A 598 12.27 -30.29 -15.08
N VAL A 599 13.46 -30.53 -15.63
CA VAL A 599 13.64 -31.45 -16.79
C VAL A 599 13.57 -32.89 -16.30
N THR A 600 12.58 -33.64 -16.77
CA THR A 600 12.39 -35.05 -16.43
C THR A 600 12.81 -35.96 -17.57
N PRO A 601 13.11 -37.27 -17.32
CA PRO A 601 13.41 -38.26 -18.37
C PRO A 601 12.26 -38.42 -19.41
N ALA A 602 11.05 -38.03 -19.11
CA ALA A 602 9.93 -38.07 -20.03
C ALA A 602 9.97 -36.93 -21.07
N MET A 603 10.63 -35.81 -20.75
CA MET A 603 10.71 -34.62 -21.62
C MET A 603 11.76 -34.79 -22.73
N THR A 604 11.47 -35.70 -23.66
CA THR A 604 12.45 -36.11 -24.70
C THR A 604 12.82 -34.98 -25.67
N GLU A 605 11.83 -34.13 -26.04
CA GLU A 605 12.04 -32.99 -26.95
C GLU A 605 12.96 -31.94 -26.31
N THR A 606 12.77 -31.69 -25.02
CA THR A 606 13.59 -30.73 -24.25
C THR A 606 15.01 -31.27 -24.11
N VAL A 607 15.19 -32.53 -23.73
CA VAL A 607 16.49 -33.18 -23.62
C VAL A 607 17.23 -33.17 -24.96
N ASP A 608 16.58 -33.57 -26.05
CA ASP A 608 17.14 -33.52 -27.40
C ASP A 608 17.55 -32.10 -27.84
N CYS A 609 16.80 -31.09 -27.39
CA CYS A 609 17.13 -29.69 -27.65
C CYS A 609 18.39 -29.27 -26.88
N LEU A 610 18.50 -29.60 -25.60
CA LEU A 610 19.66 -29.32 -24.77
C LEU A 610 20.93 -30.02 -25.30
N GLU A 611 20.83 -31.28 -25.73
CA GLU A 611 21.94 -32.02 -26.38
C GLU A 611 22.35 -31.37 -27.71
N ARG A 612 21.38 -30.96 -28.57
CA ARG A 612 21.69 -30.27 -29.85
C ARG A 612 22.35 -28.93 -29.67
N LEU A 613 22.00 -28.20 -28.62
CA LEU A 613 22.67 -26.94 -28.27
C LEU A 613 24.08 -27.17 -27.66
N GLY A 614 24.43 -28.41 -27.35
CA GLY A 614 25.70 -28.76 -26.74
C GLY A 614 25.82 -28.37 -25.25
N LEU A 615 24.68 -28.05 -24.63
CA LEU A 615 24.61 -27.65 -23.21
C LEU A 615 24.72 -28.87 -22.30
N VAL A 616 24.11 -29.99 -22.70
CA VAL A 616 24.04 -31.23 -21.92
C VAL A 616 24.61 -32.41 -22.74
N THR A 617 25.22 -33.35 -22.05
CA THR A 617 25.65 -34.62 -22.61
C THR A 617 24.95 -35.78 -21.91
N ARG A 618 24.99 -36.98 -22.47
CA ARG A 618 24.42 -38.18 -21.85
C ARG A 618 24.93 -38.49 -20.45
N ALA A 619 26.12 -38.05 -20.12
CA ALA A 619 26.69 -38.23 -18.79
C ALA A 619 26.06 -37.35 -17.74
N ASP A 620 25.41 -36.26 -18.17
CA ASP A 620 24.74 -35.28 -17.29
C ASP A 620 23.28 -35.67 -17.03
N LEU A 621 22.72 -36.61 -17.80
CA LEU A 621 21.31 -37.06 -17.65
C LEU A 621 21.19 -38.07 -16.49
N VAL A 622 21.56 -37.57 -15.30
CA VAL A 622 21.44 -38.29 -14.02
C VAL A 622 20.38 -37.61 -13.20
N THR A 623 19.45 -38.37 -12.65
CA THR A 623 18.38 -37.77 -11.80
C THR A 623 18.93 -37.41 -10.41
N TYR A 624 18.26 -36.47 -9.71
CA TYR A 624 18.63 -36.10 -8.34
C TYR A 624 18.69 -37.34 -7.42
N ARG A 625 17.72 -38.27 -7.54
CA ARG A 625 17.73 -39.53 -6.81
C ARG A 625 18.95 -40.43 -7.11
N GLN A 626 19.46 -40.39 -8.35
CA GLN A 626 20.66 -41.18 -8.72
C GLN A 626 21.92 -40.47 -8.25
N LEU A 627 21.95 -39.16 -8.24
CA LEU A 627 23.13 -38.38 -7.84
C LEU A 627 23.26 -38.31 -6.31
N TYR A 628 22.13 -38.17 -5.59
CA TYR A 628 22.09 -38.06 -4.14
C TYR A 628 21.15 -39.11 -3.53
N PRO A 629 21.47 -40.40 -3.62
CA PRO A 629 20.57 -41.48 -3.18
C PRO A 629 20.32 -41.49 -1.69
N GLU A 630 21.15 -40.86 -0.88
CA GLU A 630 21.02 -40.69 0.55
C GLU A 630 19.91 -39.70 0.94
N ASP A 631 19.57 -38.77 0.05
CA ASP A 631 18.59 -37.73 0.28
C ASP A 631 17.14 -38.16 -0.08
N TYR A 632 17.02 -39.38 -0.69
CA TYR A 632 15.69 -39.85 -1.17
C TYR A 632 15.39 -41.27 -0.63
N GLY A 633 14.10 -41.42 -0.16
CA GLY A 633 13.58 -42.71 0.28
C GLY A 633 13.41 -43.72 -0.86
N ALA A 634 13.07 -44.97 -0.50
CA ALA A 634 12.79 -46.03 -1.46
C ALA A 634 11.60 -45.72 -2.41
N ASP A 635 10.69 -44.86 -1.98
CA ASP A 635 9.53 -44.36 -2.72
C ASP A 635 9.83 -43.10 -3.57
N GLY A 636 11.04 -42.54 -3.47
CA GLY A 636 11.45 -41.34 -4.19
C GLY A 636 11.14 -40.03 -3.49
N SER A 637 10.56 -40.05 -2.29
CA SER A 637 10.36 -38.86 -1.47
C SER A 637 11.70 -38.37 -0.88
N SER A 638 11.91 -37.06 -0.79
CA SER A 638 13.11 -36.52 -0.14
C SER A 638 13.10 -36.83 1.36
N ILE A 639 14.20 -37.39 1.85
CA ILE A 639 14.40 -37.69 3.26
C ILE A 639 15.10 -36.49 3.92
N TRP A 640 14.48 -35.33 3.96
CA TRP A 640 14.95 -34.29 4.87
C TRP A 640 14.53 -34.68 6.29
N GLN A 641 15.33 -35.54 6.94
CA GLN A 641 15.25 -35.66 8.39
C GLN A 641 15.85 -34.38 8.96
N GLU A 642 15.02 -33.58 9.61
CA GLU A 642 15.53 -32.67 10.65
C GLU A 642 16.35 -33.52 11.61
N VAL A 643 17.67 -33.33 11.59
CA VAL A 643 18.54 -33.87 12.63
C VAL A 643 18.02 -33.27 13.93
N PRO A 644 17.55 -34.09 14.90
CA PRO A 644 17.12 -33.53 16.17
C PRO A 644 18.31 -32.75 16.71
N HIS A 645 18.15 -31.47 16.97
CA HIS A 645 19.13 -30.65 17.66
C HIS A 645 19.24 -31.13 19.11
N THR A 646 19.91 -32.29 19.30
CA THR A 646 20.45 -32.63 20.62
C THR A 646 21.61 -31.67 20.82
N GLY A 647 21.33 -30.62 21.65
CA GLY A 647 22.28 -29.59 21.94
C GLY A 647 23.60 -30.13 22.42
N GLU A 648 24.63 -29.99 21.64
CA GLU A 648 26.02 -29.88 22.08
C GLU A 648 27.00 -29.34 21.00
N ASN A 649 26.52 -29.02 19.78
CA ASN A 649 27.37 -28.30 18.79
C ASN A 649 26.51 -27.34 17.94
N ALA A 650 25.98 -26.30 18.55
CA ALA A 650 25.42 -25.17 17.81
C ALA A 650 26.59 -24.37 17.20
N VAL A 651 26.91 -24.63 15.96
CA VAL A 651 27.66 -23.66 15.14
C VAL A 651 26.66 -22.53 14.87
N VAL A 652 26.75 -21.45 15.64
CA VAL A 652 26.02 -20.21 15.42
C VAL A 652 26.52 -19.63 14.11
N TYR A 653 25.78 -19.84 13.02
CA TYR A 653 25.89 -18.98 11.85
C TYR A 653 25.31 -17.62 12.24
N THR A 654 26.16 -16.72 12.70
CA THR A 654 25.84 -15.30 12.70
C THR A 654 25.66 -14.89 11.24
N ALA A 655 24.43 -14.66 10.84
CA ALA A 655 24.13 -13.96 9.59
C ALA A 655 24.73 -12.55 9.72
N ASP A 656 25.91 -12.36 9.15
CA ASP A 656 26.55 -11.06 9.01
C ASP A 656 25.78 -10.30 7.92
N THR A 657 24.73 -9.58 8.35
CA THR A 657 24.00 -8.61 7.54
C THR A 657 24.83 -7.33 7.40
N THR A 658 25.98 -7.43 6.76
CA THR A 658 26.73 -6.28 6.24
C THR A 658 27.28 -6.61 4.86
N SER A 659 26.37 -6.78 3.89
CA SER A 659 26.71 -6.55 2.48
C SER A 659 26.47 -5.08 2.18
N ALA A 660 27.51 -4.28 2.40
CA ALA A 660 27.61 -2.96 1.83
C ALA A 660 27.42 -3.07 0.31
N MET A 661 26.45 -2.35 -0.22
CA MET A 661 26.40 -2.02 -1.64
C MET A 661 27.71 -1.29 -2.01
N VAL A 662 28.62 -2.01 -2.63
CA VAL A 662 29.69 -1.39 -3.40
C VAL A 662 29.18 -1.33 -4.83
N SER A 663 28.73 -0.13 -5.22
CA SER A 663 28.50 0.22 -6.62
C SER A 663 29.89 0.36 -7.27
N PRO A 664 30.18 -0.29 -8.39
CA PRO A 664 31.39 0.03 -9.16
C PRO A 664 31.17 1.35 -9.91
N ALA A 665 32.24 2.09 -10.00
CA ALA A 665 32.39 3.44 -10.53
C ALA A 665 31.93 3.63 -11.99
#